data_a081cebfad84228cbf71a9b9f3cd9698
#
_entry.id   a081cebfad84228cbf71a9b9f3cd9698
#
_cell.length_a   1.000
_cell.length_b   1.000
_cell.length_c   1.000
_cell.angle_alpha   90.00
_cell.angle_beta   90.00
_cell.angle_gamma   90.00
#
_symmetry.space_group_name_H-M   'P 1'
#
loop_
_entity.id
_entity.type
_entity.pdbx_description
1 polymer ?
#
loop_
_entity_poly.entity_id
_entity_poly.type
_entity_poly.pdbx_seq_one_letter_code
_entity_poly.pdbx_strand_id
1 'polypeptide(L)'
;MPLSGHSAAGSRYLLPNMQGSVPSITDQRQKNPGNAPDNASYLLIRATRGAKMLAYYIYLGENNTSDFNVRANVHYRLDISILGDSEVDTRISSYAVNVHDTYGENTVGGYCTYNPSQMLAVEIDGNPAPLTLRGHITVVRGDAGAFCVDGVAINGGCDLTLTEQPGPNVFGVNYAPGVYTAANSQVVYTVTVGDDAGFAQSFDIGHRFANRLRVVVGTAANGKGSVAVSGALYDAETSSLTHDKIVLCHEKGCTLTALPDAGYRFDGWYSAADYKTRLSTSETYPYTPESNEAALYPKFVSNAVPLDTNGTANCYIATSLNTAYSFDATVMGNGRTTTNLRPQPLRGAEARVLWETGTVRGAVIKDTEYKSGCIVFTTGTERGNAVIGLFDASGNCIWSWHIWAVDYDPAASAQTYKSGAVFMDRNLGALTTDYTRPESRGLYYQWGRKDPMIYPSLFRSNQWNEPIRADAVYAAGFEYAESHPRDVASPYDIMTVEWATAHPTTYMDGAFFEDWEEWTSVSDWLHARNSNLWGNRTTGKTIVMATDKSIYDPCPPGWRVPNLEDFRDLRFAAAEMPYCVTVYCNGTQTATYPLGGFLNVSRYERNGENAYLYTASPYTWNGSSLNYFGLESASISITGTYQEVNSMSYYRYAALPVRCVRE
;
A
#
# COMPACT_ATOMS: atom_id res chain seq x y z
N MET A 1 -66.08 30.43 3.31
CA MET A 1 -65.75 31.02 1.98
C MET A 1 -64.53 31.92 2.22
N PRO A 2 -63.47 31.71 1.49
CA PRO A 2 -62.32 32.60 1.61
C PRO A 2 -62.67 34.00 1.09
N LEU A 3 -62.28 35.00 1.80
CA LEU A 3 -62.37 36.38 1.36
C LEU A 3 -61.19 36.67 0.45
N SER A 4 -61.42 36.75 -0.85
CA SER A 4 -60.39 37.22 -1.81
C SER A 4 -60.49 38.74 -1.96
N GLY A 5 -59.48 39.48 -1.54
CA GLY A 5 -59.31 40.89 -1.80
C GLY A 5 -59.37 41.82 -0.57
N HIS A 6 -58.74 42.98 -0.74
CA HIS A 6 -58.39 43.93 0.30
C HIS A 6 -59.50 44.81 0.82
N SER A 7 -60.74 44.54 0.59
CA SER A 7 -61.81 45.34 1.20
C SER A 7 -62.78 44.50 1.95
N ALA A 8 -62.64 44.50 3.21
CA ALA A 8 -63.53 43.83 4.12
C ALA A 8 -64.84 44.57 4.37
N ALA A 9 -65.32 45.31 3.46
CA ALA A 9 -66.65 45.92 3.54
C ALA A 9 -67.70 44.98 2.95
N GLY A 10 -67.88 43.77 3.52
CA GLY A 10 -68.88 42.84 3.10
C GLY A 10 -69.51 42.13 4.26
N SER A 11 -70.78 42.37 4.51
CA SER A 11 -71.56 41.55 5.47
C SER A 11 -71.63 40.11 4.97
N ARG A 12 -71.48 39.13 5.85
CA ARG A 12 -71.72 37.71 5.57
C ARG A 12 -72.84 37.22 6.49
N TYR A 13 -73.75 36.48 5.95
CA TYR A 13 -74.79 35.81 6.72
C TYR A 13 -74.27 34.46 7.18
N LEU A 14 -74.37 34.23 8.48
CA LEU A 14 -73.98 32.96 9.10
C LEU A 14 -75.25 32.31 9.68
N LEU A 15 -75.25 30.99 9.61
CA LEU A 15 -76.28 30.24 10.31
C LEU A 15 -76.00 30.29 11.83
N PRO A 16 -77.04 30.26 12.65
CA PRO A 16 -76.84 30.12 14.10
C PRO A 16 -76.05 28.90 14.42
N ASN A 17 -75.08 29.06 15.30
CA ASN A 17 -74.21 27.97 15.77
C ASN A 17 -73.92 28.17 17.26
N MET A 18 -74.63 27.43 18.08
CA MET A 18 -74.58 27.54 19.55
C MET A 18 -73.60 26.50 20.08
N GLN A 19 -72.36 26.86 20.29
CA GLN A 19 -71.27 25.96 20.75
C GLN A 19 -70.94 26.10 22.24
N GLY A 20 -71.66 26.99 22.94
CA GLY A 20 -71.49 27.20 24.35
C GLY A 20 -70.33 28.12 24.74
N SER A 21 -69.97 28.02 25.99
CA SER A 21 -68.81 28.80 26.53
C SER A 21 -67.81 27.89 27.19
N VAL A 22 -66.53 28.29 27.08
CA VAL A 22 -65.39 27.64 27.76
C VAL A 22 -64.83 28.62 28.78
N PRO A 23 -65.38 28.62 30.06
CA PRO A 23 -65.04 29.65 31.05
C PRO A 23 -63.57 29.74 31.45
N SER A 24 -62.80 28.72 31.20
CA SER A 24 -61.38 28.71 31.48
C SER A 24 -60.57 29.61 30.53
N ILE A 25 -61.14 30.02 29.40
CA ILE A 25 -60.50 30.93 28.47
C ILE A 25 -60.71 32.38 28.94
N THR A 26 -59.69 32.94 29.57
CA THR A 26 -59.69 34.31 30.09
C THR A 26 -58.84 35.30 29.24
N ASP A 27 -57.97 34.79 28.41
CA ASP A 27 -57.14 35.55 27.45
C ASP A 27 -57.63 35.30 26.03
N GLN A 28 -57.78 36.36 25.24
CA GLN A 28 -58.24 36.27 23.85
C GLN A 28 -57.33 35.37 22.98
N ARG A 29 -56.03 35.25 23.30
CA ARG A 29 -55.07 34.38 22.60
C ARG A 29 -55.37 32.90 22.82
N GLN A 30 -56.01 32.56 23.92
CA GLN A 30 -56.45 31.19 24.21
C GLN A 30 -57.75 30.83 23.51
N LYS A 31 -58.43 31.76 22.87
CA LYS A 31 -59.59 31.52 21.98
C LYS A 31 -59.07 31.05 20.59
N ASN A 32 -58.46 29.90 20.58
CA ASN A 32 -57.65 29.34 19.50
C ASN A 32 -58.15 27.93 19.11
N PRO A 33 -57.65 27.35 18.03
CA PRO A 33 -58.07 26.02 17.54
C PRO A 33 -57.97 24.89 18.59
N GLY A 34 -56.92 24.93 19.46
CA GLY A 34 -56.73 23.90 20.49
C GLY A 34 -57.70 23.95 21.68
N ASN A 35 -58.38 25.09 21.89
CA ASN A 35 -59.27 25.30 23.02
C ASN A 35 -60.74 25.53 22.62
N ALA A 36 -60.99 25.74 21.31
CA ALA A 36 -62.34 25.96 20.80
C ALA A 36 -63.10 24.64 20.69
N PRO A 37 -64.46 24.65 20.89
CA PRO A 37 -65.27 23.50 20.52
C PRO A 37 -65.11 23.13 19.02
N ASP A 38 -65.14 21.85 18.69
CA ASP A 38 -64.80 21.32 17.35
C ASP A 38 -65.61 21.99 16.21
N ASN A 39 -66.84 22.35 16.45
CA ASN A 39 -67.71 22.96 15.46
C ASN A 39 -67.92 24.46 15.67
N ALA A 40 -67.06 25.13 16.41
CA ALA A 40 -67.16 26.56 16.64
C ALA A 40 -66.91 27.35 15.35
N SER A 41 -67.75 28.38 15.12
CA SER A 41 -67.60 29.23 13.92
C SER A 41 -66.44 30.19 14.06
N TYR A 42 -65.61 30.26 13.00
CA TYR A 42 -64.44 31.18 12.96
C TYR A 42 -64.32 31.82 11.57
N LEU A 43 -63.61 32.96 11.60
CA LEU A 43 -63.09 33.60 10.39
C LEU A 43 -61.62 33.19 10.25
N LEU A 44 -61.28 32.60 9.10
CA LEU A 44 -59.91 32.29 8.75
C LEU A 44 -59.35 33.38 7.82
N ILE A 45 -58.31 34.10 8.27
CA ILE A 45 -57.60 35.05 7.46
C ILE A 45 -56.31 34.36 7.01
N ARG A 46 -56.11 34.32 5.71
CA ARG A 46 -54.89 33.77 5.08
C ARG A 46 -53.99 34.91 4.60
N ALA A 47 -52.70 34.78 4.88
CA ALA A 47 -51.72 35.77 4.47
C ALA A 47 -50.39 35.09 4.15
N THR A 48 -49.51 35.77 3.44
CA THR A 48 -48.13 35.38 3.21
C THR A 48 -47.18 36.46 3.65
N ARG A 49 -46.04 36.09 4.22
CA ARG A 49 -44.94 36.99 4.51
C ARG A 49 -43.62 36.34 4.09
N GLY A 50 -43.11 36.76 2.92
CA GLY A 50 -41.99 36.05 2.31
C GLY A 50 -42.40 34.60 1.98
N ALA A 51 -41.62 33.64 2.44
CA ALA A 51 -41.90 32.20 2.29
C ALA A 51 -42.89 31.65 3.33
N LYS A 52 -43.22 32.43 4.39
CA LYS A 52 -44.14 31.97 5.42
C LYS A 52 -45.59 32.08 4.98
N MET A 53 -46.36 31.04 5.25
CA MET A 53 -47.79 30.97 5.12
C MET A 53 -48.41 31.15 6.51
N LEU A 54 -49.41 32.00 6.59
CA LEU A 54 -50.02 32.42 7.84
C LEU A 54 -51.52 32.14 7.80
N ALA A 55 -52.04 31.61 8.88
CA ALA A 55 -53.49 31.41 9.09
C ALA A 55 -53.90 31.94 10.46
N TYR A 56 -54.74 32.95 10.43
CA TYR A 56 -55.25 33.60 11.66
C TYR A 56 -56.66 33.08 11.89
N TYR A 57 -56.90 32.42 13.01
CA TYR A 57 -58.17 31.89 13.46
C TYR A 57 -58.87 32.86 14.40
N ILE A 58 -59.99 33.40 13.98
CA ILE A 58 -60.76 34.36 14.78
C ILE A 58 -62.12 33.74 15.05
N TYR A 59 -62.24 33.16 16.24
CA TYR A 59 -63.47 32.50 16.64
C TYR A 59 -64.54 33.52 17.05
N LEU A 60 -65.74 33.29 16.49
CA LEU A 60 -66.92 34.13 16.71
C LEU A 60 -67.56 33.84 18.07
N GLY A 61 -68.32 34.78 18.61
CA GLY A 61 -69.05 34.70 19.85
C GLY A 61 -69.38 36.05 20.42
N GLU A 62 -70.02 36.13 21.60
CA GLU A 62 -70.42 37.35 22.27
C GLU A 62 -69.21 38.11 22.86
N ASN A 63 -68.10 37.41 23.06
CA ASN A 63 -66.89 38.04 23.61
C ASN A 63 -65.62 37.50 22.94
N ASN A 64 -64.48 38.12 23.22
CA ASN A 64 -63.20 37.74 22.65
C ASN A 64 -62.48 36.59 23.36
N THR A 65 -63.10 36.00 24.38
CA THR A 65 -62.52 34.95 25.24
C THR A 65 -63.35 33.68 25.23
N SER A 66 -64.28 33.53 26.11
CA SER A 66 -64.91 32.28 26.50
C SER A 66 -66.12 31.85 25.65
N ASP A 67 -66.85 32.78 25.00
CA ASP A 67 -68.10 32.48 24.30
C ASP A 67 -67.87 32.12 22.81
N PHE A 68 -68.51 31.02 22.34
CA PHE A 68 -68.44 30.49 20.97
C PHE A 68 -69.83 30.43 20.31
N ASN A 69 -70.81 31.15 20.86
CA ASN A 69 -72.20 31.13 20.32
C ASN A 69 -72.38 32.13 19.20
N VAL A 70 -72.79 31.68 18.03
CA VAL A 70 -73.25 32.51 16.95
C VAL A 70 -74.78 32.47 16.96
N ARG A 71 -75.43 33.58 17.36
CA ARG A 71 -76.88 33.65 17.56
C ARG A 71 -77.56 34.15 16.29
N ALA A 72 -78.79 33.71 16.10
CA ALA A 72 -79.67 34.24 15.06
C ALA A 72 -80.00 35.73 15.29
N ASN A 73 -80.10 36.49 14.20
CA ASN A 73 -80.50 37.88 14.20
C ASN A 73 -79.53 38.82 14.99
N VAL A 74 -78.28 38.41 15.19
CA VAL A 74 -77.24 39.19 15.81
C VAL A 74 -76.26 39.65 14.76
N HIS A 75 -75.86 40.93 14.84
CA HIS A 75 -74.84 41.53 14.01
C HIS A 75 -73.49 41.52 14.77
N TYR A 76 -72.58 40.71 14.31
CA TYR A 76 -71.19 40.67 14.85
C TYR A 76 -70.34 41.63 14.06
N ARG A 77 -69.72 42.58 14.76
CA ARG A 77 -68.70 43.47 14.19
C ARG A 77 -67.34 43.01 14.65
N LEU A 78 -66.49 42.71 13.69
CA LEU A 78 -65.11 42.27 13.96
C LEU A 78 -64.14 43.42 13.50
N ASP A 79 -63.45 44.01 14.43
CA ASP A 79 -62.34 44.91 14.18
C ASP A 79 -61.03 44.16 14.38
N ILE A 80 -60.35 43.81 13.27
CA ILE A 80 -59.18 42.95 13.30
C ILE A 80 -57.94 43.77 12.91
N SER A 81 -56.96 43.80 13.79
CA SER A 81 -55.63 44.37 13.53
C SER A 81 -54.57 43.29 13.58
N ILE A 82 -53.96 43.00 12.44
CA ILE A 82 -52.83 42.07 12.36
C ILE A 82 -51.55 42.88 12.51
N LEU A 83 -50.84 42.71 13.61
CA LEU A 83 -49.63 43.47 13.96
C LEU A 83 -48.34 42.72 13.60
N GLY A 84 -48.42 41.48 13.22
CA GLY A 84 -47.27 40.66 12.86
C GLY A 84 -47.61 39.16 12.69
N ASP A 85 -46.58 38.37 12.56
CA ASP A 85 -46.58 36.92 12.42
C ASP A 85 -45.99 36.20 13.65
N SER A 86 -46.23 36.77 14.83
CA SER A 86 -45.67 36.30 16.08
C SER A 86 -46.17 34.87 16.42
N GLU A 87 -45.25 33.93 16.51
CA GLU A 87 -45.51 32.55 16.93
C GLU A 87 -45.99 32.42 18.39
N VAL A 88 -45.93 33.50 19.14
CA VAL A 88 -46.44 33.59 20.53
C VAL A 88 -47.97 33.65 20.58
N ASP A 89 -48.62 34.09 19.49
CA ASP A 89 -50.07 34.12 19.41
C ASP A 89 -50.62 32.78 18.89
N THR A 90 -51.16 31.97 19.79
CA THR A 90 -51.67 30.64 19.52
C THR A 90 -52.93 30.58 18.63
N ARG A 91 -53.41 31.75 18.17
CA ARG A 91 -54.44 31.86 17.12
C ARG A 91 -53.84 31.84 15.72
N ILE A 92 -52.54 31.85 15.63
CA ILE A 92 -51.81 31.94 14.36
C ILE A 92 -51.13 30.62 14.11
N SER A 93 -51.42 29.99 13.00
CA SER A 93 -50.56 28.96 12.42
C SER A 93 -49.58 29.63 11.45
N SER A 94 -48.31 29.38 11.63
CA SER A 94 -47.26 29.94 10.82
C SER A 94 -46.31 28.86 10.39
N TYR A 95 -46.17 28.63 9.09
CA TYR A 95 -45.23 27.67 8.57
C TYR A 95 -44.66 28.14 7.24
N ALA A 96 -43.47 27.67 6.92
CA ALA A 96 -42.85 27.80 5.63
C ALA A 96 -42.54 26.42 5.04
N VAL A 97 -42.59 26.30 3.74
CA VAL A 97 -42.21 25.08 3.04
C VAL A 97 -40.96 25.40 2.23
N ASN A 98 -39.96 24.55 2.36
CA ASN A 98 -38.79 24.55 1.52
C ASN A 98 -38.67 23.17 0.87
N VAL A 99 -38.49 23.15 -0.45
CA VAL A 99 -38.35 21.90 -1.21
C VAL A 99 -37.03 21.96 -1.93
N HIS A 100 -36.17 21.00 -1.64
CA HIS A 100 -34.85 20.95 -2.24
C HIS A 100 -34.35 19.52 -2.37
N ASP A 101 -33.37 19.36 -3.23
CA ASP A 101 -32.57 18.14 -3.34
C ASP A 101 -31.61 18.06 -2.13
N THR A 102 -31.64 16.95 -1.39
CA THR A 102 -30.75 16.75 -0.21
C THR A 102 -29.32 16.35 -0.62
N TYR A 103 -29.06 16.12 -1.90
CA TYR A 103 -27.77 15.71 -2.42
C TYR A 103 -27.13 16.78 -3.31
N GLY A 104 -27.05 18.00 -2.86
CA GLY A 104 -26.24 19.04 -3.49
C GLY A 104 -24.79 18.63 -3.73
N GLU A 105 -24.26 17.67 -2.95
CA GLU A 105 -22.95 17.05 -3.13
C GLU A 105 -22.86 16.17 -4.39
N ASN A 106 -23.96 15.65 -4.89
CA ASN A 106 -24.01 14.84 -6.11
C ASN A 106 -24.32 15.68 -7.36
N THR A 107 -24.50 16.97 -7.22
CA THR A 107 -24.82 17.85 -8.34
C THR A 107 -23.55 18.59 -8.77
N VAL A 108 -23.08 18.33 -9.96
CA VAL A 108 -21.91 18.96 -10.52
C VAL A 108 -22.20 19.55 -11.87
N GLY A 109 -21.93 20.84 -12.04
CA GLY A 109 -22.22 21.53 -13.30
C GLY A 109 -23.70 21.47 -13.71
N GLY A 110 -24.61 21.29 -12.73
CA GLY A 110 -26.05 21.12 -12.97
C GLY A 110 -26.46 19.69 -13.34
N TYR A 111 -25.56 18.70 -13.19
CA TYR A 111 -25.85 17.28 -13.42
C TYR A 111 -25.83 16.51 -12.11
N CYS A 112 -26.82 15.66 -11.90
CA CYS A 112 -26.85 14.67 -10.83
C CYS A 112 -26.24 13.36 -11.32
N THR A 113 -25.47 12.68 -10.45
CA THR A 113 -25.10 11.29 -10.75
C THR A 113 -26.36 10.43 -10.75
N TYR A 114 -26.42 9.50 -11.69
CA TYR A 114 -27.52 8.54 -11.75
C TYR A 114 -27.36 7.54 -10.58
N ASN A 115 -27.96 7.90 -9.45
CA ASN A 115 -27.81 7.17 -8.20
C ASN A 115 -29.19 6.86 -7.63
N PRO A 116 -29.51 5.60 -7.29
CA PRO A 116 -30.77 5.23 -6.65
C PRO A 116 -31.00 5.88 -5.27
N SER A 117 -30.00 6.54 -4.70
CA SER A 117 -30.11 7.24 -3.42
C SER A 117 -30.33 8.76 -3.53
N GLN A 118 -30.77 9.28 -4.68
CA GLN A 118 -31.21 10.67 -4.76
C GLN A 118 -32.45 10.89 -3.92
N MET A 119 -32.45 11.98 -3.18
CA MET A 119 -33.51 12.28 -2.25
C MET A 119 -34.04 13.69 -2.47
N LEU A 120 -35.34 13.80 -2.38
CA LEU A 120 -36.08 15.04 -2.32
C LEU A 120 -36.44 15.30 -0.84
N ALA A 121 -36.13 16.47 -0.33
CA ALA A 121 -36.57 16.91 0.97
C ALA A 121 -37.68 17.94 0.85
N VAL A 122 -38.75 17.72 1.59
CA VAL A 122 -39.80 18.69 1.86
C VAL A 122 -39.70 19.09 3.32
N GLU A 123 -39.11 20.23 3.58
CA GLU A 123 -38.92 20.77 4.93
C GLU A 123 -40.10 21.66 5.29
N ILE A 124 -40.63 21.46 6.49
CA ILE A 124 -41.68 22.28 7.07
C ILE A 124 -41.07 22.99 8.30
N ASP A 125 -40.93 24.30 8.20
CA ASP A 125 -40.45 25.14 9.27
C ASP A 125 -41.64 25.85 9.93
N GLY A 126 -41.69 25.84 11.23
CA GLY A 126 -42.80 26.37 12.01
C GLY A 126 -43.88 25.31 12.37
N ASN A 127 -45.09 25.76 12.67
CA ASN A 127 -46.19 24.90 13.05
C ASN A 127 -47.42 25.12 12.17
N PRO A 128 -47.76 24.16 11.29
CA PRO A 128 -48.94 24.25 10.45
C PRO A 128 -50.25 23.95 11.19
N ALA A 129 -50.19 23.25 12.33
CA ALA A 129 -51.43 22.85 13.01
C ALA A 129 -52.37 24.02 13.37
N PRO A 130 -53.66 23.86 13.20
CA PRO A 130 -54.42 22.65 12.93
C PRO A 130 -54.59 22.31 11.46
N LEU A 131 -53.88 23.00 10.55
CA LEU A 131 -53.96 22.72 9.08
C LEU A 131 -53.24 21.43 8.75
N THR A 132 -53.85 20.63 7.89
CA THR A 132 -53.23 19.40 7.38
C THR A 132 -52.56 19.69 6.05
N LEU A 133 -51.27 19.38 5.96
CA LEU A 133 -50.48 19.56 4.74
C LEU A 133 -50.60 18.33 3.85
N ARG A 134 -50.66 18.59 2.54
CA ARG A 134 -50.65 17.57 1.48
C ARG A 134 -49.60 17.91 0.45
N GLY A 135 -48.80 16.91 0.11
CA GLY A 135 -47.80 17.01 -0.97
C GLY A 135 -48.25 16.26 -2.21
N HIS A 136 -47.89 16.76 -3.37
CA HIS A 136 -48.07 16.09 -4.63
C HIS A 136 -46.87 16.34 -5.55
N ILE A 137 -46.36 15.31 -6.20
CA ILE A 137 -45.30 15.42 -7.19
C ILE A 137 -45.88 15.13 -8.58
N THR A 138 -45.53 15.95 -9.56
CA THR A 138 -45.93 15.79 -10.98
C THR A 138 -44.71 15.90 -11.88
N VAL A 139 -44.45 14.95 -12.75
CA VAL A 139 -43.42 15.01 -13.77
C VAL A 139 -43.88 15.93 -14.91
N VAL A 140 -43.11 17.02 -15.14
CA VAL A 140 -43.40 18.02 -16.14
C VAL A 140 -42.60 17.76 -17.41
N ARG A 141 -41.38 17.23 -17.26
CA ARG A 141 -40.50 16.93 -18.39
C ARG A 141 -39.68 15.67 -18.08
N GLY A 142 -39.48 14.83 -19.08
CA GLY A 142 -38.75 13.57 -18.99
C GLY A 142 -39.68 12.36 -19.23
N ASP A 143 -39.13 11.16 -19.04
CA ASP A 143 -39.92 9.93 -19.15
C ASP A 143 -40.73 9.70 -17.85
N ALA A 144 -41.95 10.23 -17.83
CA ALA A 144 -42.84 10.14 -16.69
C ALA A 144 -43.15 8.69 -16.27
N GLY A 145 -43.16 7.76 -17.22
CA GLY A 145 -43.46 6.35 -16.96
C GLY A 145 -42.32 5.59 -16.28
N ALA A 146 -41.11 6.08 -16.42
CA ALA A 146 -39.92 5.48 -15.84
C ALA A 146 -39.44 6.16 -14.53
N PHE A 147 -40.01 7.32 -14.17
CA PHE A 147 -39.65 8.06 -12.98
C PHE A 147 -40.29 7.45 -11.72
N CYS A 148 -39.52 7.26 -10.68
CA CYS A 148 -39.93 6.59 -9.44
C CYS A 148 -39.84 7.53 -8.26
N VAL A 149 -40.79 7.37 -7.32
CA VAL A 149 -40.73 7.90 -5.95
C VAL A 149 -40.67 6.70 -5.00
N ASP A 150 -39.68 6.65 -4.11
CA ASP A 150 -39.44 5.53 -3.19
C ASP A 150 -39.41 4.16 -3.90
N GLY A 151 -38.83 4.13 -5.10
CA GLY A 151 -38.72 2.92 -5.92
C GLY A 151 -39.99 2.51 -6.66
N VAL A 152 -41.08 3.25 -6.52
CA VAL A 152 -42.36 2.98 -7.23
C VAL A 152 -42.54 3.95 -8.41
N ALA A 153 -42.80 3.42 -9.59
CA ALA A 153 -43.08 4.24 -10.78
C ALA A 153 -44.37 5.03 -10.57
N ILE A 154 -44.32 6.34 -10.82
CA ILE A 154 -45.44 7.25 -10.49
C ILE A 154 -46.33 7.58 -11.69
N ASN A 155 -45.98 7.13 -12.91
CA ASN A 155 -46.76 7.30 -14.12
C ASN A 155 -47.27 8.75 -14.39
N GLY A 156 -46.46 9.74 -14.04
CA GLY A 156 -46.75 11.15 -14.22
C GLY A 156 -46.98 11.93 -12.92
N GLY A 157 -47.42 11.29 -11.84
CA GLY A 157 -47.58 11.97 -10.58
C GLY A 157 -48.08 11.07 -9.45
N CYS A 158 -47.79 11.45 -8.19
CA CYS A 158 -48.31 10.78 -7.01
C CYS A 158 -48.40 11.75 -5.81
N ASP A 159 -49.21 11.38 -4.83
CA ASP A 159 -49.30 12.08 -3.56
C ASP A 159 -48.10 11.73 -2.69
N LEU A 160 -47.57 12.73 -1.98
CA LEU A 160 -46.51 12.60 -0.99
C LEU A 160 -47.14 12.66 0.41
N THR A 161 -46.88 11.66 1.21
CA THR A 161 -47.32 11.66 2.64
C THR A 161 -46.35 12.54 3.43
N LEU A 162 -46.87 13.69 3.86
CA LEU A 162 -46.11 14.62 4.69
C LEU A 162 -46.43 14.38 6.17
N THR A 163 -45.41 14.39 7.00
CA THR A 163 -45.60 14.43 8.47
C THR A 163 -45.59 15.89 8.92
N GLU A 164 -46.54 16.24 9.77
CA GLU A 164 -46.74 17.60 10.28
C GLU A 164 -45.74 17.98 11.39
N GLN A 165 -44.83 17.07 11.73
CA GLN A 165 -43.77 17.34 12.69
C GLN A 165 -42.66 18.20 12.06
N PRO A 166 -42.01 19.11 12.82
CA PRO A 166 -40.86 19.83 12.33
C PRO A 166 -39.77 18.86 11.86
N GLY A 167 -39.31 19.02 10.64
CA GLY A 167 -38.25 18.22 10.06
C GLY A 167 -38.44 17.91 8.58
N PRO A 168 -37.42 17.38 7.94
CA PRO A 168 -37.50 17.03 6.53
C PRO A 168 -38.34 15.75 6.33
N ASN A 169 -39.35 15.83 5.48
CA ASN A 169 -39.93 14.66 4.83
C ASN A 169 -39.05 14.31 3.64
N VAL A 170 -38.46 13.12 3.62
CA VAL A 170 -37.47 12.72 2.63
C VAL A 170 -38.02 11.59 1.76
N PHE A 171 -37.94 11.77 0.44
CA PHE A 171 -38.43 10.82 -0.56
C PHE A 171 -37.30 10.45 -1.52
N GLY A 172 -37.11 9.17 -1.81
CA GLY A 172 -36.22 8.72 -2.86
C GLY A 172 -36.78 9.07 -4.23
N VAL A 173 -36.06 9.81 -5.06
CA VAL A 173 -36.49 10.22 -6.39
C VAL A 173 -35.47 9.84 -7.43
N ASN A 174 -35.83 9.01 -8.43
CA ASN A 174 -34.91 8.62 -9.49
C ASN A 174 -35.67 7.92 -10.63
N TYR A 175 -34.96 7.68 -11.74
CA TYR A 175 -35.40 6.68 -12.70
C TYR A 175 -35.12 5.27 -12.19
N ALA A 176 -35.93 4.30 -12.63
CA ALA A 176 -35.70 2.91 -12.30
C ALA A 176 -34.31 2.45 -12.76
N PRO A 177 -33.61 1.59 -11.98
CA PRO A 177 -32.29 1.09 -12.35
C PRO A 177 -32.31 0.45 -13.76
N GLY A 178 -31.31 0.76 -14.57
CA GLY A 178 -31.15 0.23 -15.91
C GLY A 178 -31.97 0.93 -17.00
N VAL A 179 -32.80 1.92 -16.66
CA VAL A 179 -33.63 2.68 -17.61
C VAL A 179 -32.94 3.98 -18.04
N TYR A 180 -31.67 4.13 -17.79
CA TYR A 180 -30.93 5.32 -18.18
C TYR A 180 -30.68 5.36 -19.69
N THR A 181 -31.34 6.26 -20.36
CA THR A 181 -31.21 6.52 -21.81
C THR A 181 -31.01 8.01 -22.05
N ALA A 182 -30.62 8.40 -23.28
CA ALA A 182 -30.52 9.81 -23.64
C ALA A 182 -31.89 10.53 -23.49
N ALA A 183 -33.01 9.81 -23.66
CA ALA A 183 -34.37 10.37 -23.52
C ALA A 183 -34.71 10.72 -22.06
N ASN A 184 -34.20 9.98 -21.08
CA ASN A 184 -34.43 10.23 -19.65
C ASN A 184 -33.20 10.81 -18.93
N SER A 185 -32.24 11.39 -19.67
CA SER A 185 -31.09 12.09 -19.11
C SER A 185 -31.44 13.40 -18.37
N GLN A 186 -32.68 13.82 -18.46
CA GLN A 186 -33.22 14.98 -17.76
C GLN A 186 -34.63 14.69 -17.24
N VAL A 187 -34.93 15.26 -16.08
CA VAL A 187 -36.27 15.28 -15.53
C VAL A 187 -36.55 16.65 -14.92
N VAL A 188 -37.75 17.17 -15.10
CA VAL A 188 -38.26 18.30 -14.34
C VAL A 188 -39.60 17.85 -13.73
N TYR A 189 -39.72 18.01 -12.45
CA TYR A 189 -40.94 17.73 -11.73
C TYR A 189 -41.30 18.87 -10.80
N THR A 190 -42.60 19.04 -10.60
CA THR A 190 -43.14 20.05 -9.69
C THR A 190 -43.62 19.35 -8.44
N VAL A 191 -43.15 19.85 -7.29
CA VAL A 191 -43.65 19.45 -5.97
C VAL A 191 -44.58 20.54 -5.49
N THR A 192 -45.86 20.18 -5.31
CA THR A 192 -46.86 21.09 -4.77
C THR A 192 -47.19 20.70 -3.33
N VAL A 193 -47.05 21.63 -2.42
CA VAL A 193 -47.44 21.46 -1.03
C VAL A 193 -48.57 22.42 -0.74
N GLY A 194 -49.69 21.88 -0.33
CA GLY A 194 -50.90 22.65 -0.02
C GLY A 194 -51.47 22.29 1.36
N ASP A 195 -52.28 23.15 1.89
CA ASP A 195 -53.07 22.87 3.11
C ASP A 195 -54.56 22.65 2.78
N ASP A 196 -55.30 22.08 3.75
CA ASP A 196 -56.72 21.79 3.63
C ASP A 196 -57.61 23.04 3.62
N ALA A 197 -57.04 24.22 3.85
CA ALA A 197 -57.73 25.52 3.71
C ALA A 197 -57.53 26.14 2.29
N GLY A 198 -56.94 25.41 1.35
CA GLY A 198 -56.86 25.78 -0.04
C GLY A 198 -55.69 26.67 -0.46
N PHE A 199 -54.63 26.74 0.38
CA PHE A 199 -53.41 27.40 0.01
C PHE A 199 -52.39 26.35 -0.52
N ALA A 200 -51.71 26.66 -1.59
CA ALA A 200 -50.69 25.76 -2.15
C ALA A 200 -49.50 26.55 -2.66
N GLN A 201 -48.33 25.96 -2.54
CA GLN A 201 -47.08 26.46 -3.09
C GLN A 201 -46.42 25.38 -3.94
N SER A 202 -45.88 25.77 -5.09
CA SER A 202 -45.25 24.84 -6.00
C SER A 202 -43.77 25.15 -6.18
N PHE A 203 -42.99 24.11 -6.32
CA PHE A 203 -41.53 24.16 -6.44
C PHE A 203 -41.13 23.28 -7.63
N ASP A 204 -40.44 23.89 -8.60
CA ASP A 204 -39.92 23.15 -9.74
C ASP A 204 -38.51 22.67 -9.47
N ILE A 205 -38.28 21.38 -9.57
CA ILE A 205 -37.00 20.72 -9.38
C ILE A 205 -36.58 20.07 -10.70
N GLY A 206 -35.39 20.37 -11.16
CA GLY A 206 -34.84 19.80 -12.36
C GLY A 206 -33.56 19.02 -12.10
N HIS A 207 -33.52 17.79 -12.60
CA HIS A 207 -32.29 17.00 -12.57
C HIS A 207 -31.81 16.69 -13.99
N ARG A 208 -30.50 16.82 -14.20
CA ARG A 208 -29.81 16.29 -15.36
C ARG A 208 -28.95 15.15 -14.88
N PHE A 209 -29.12 13.97 -15.44
CA PHE A 209 -28.40 12.80 -15.01
C PHE A 209 -27.11 12.62 -15.80
N ALA A 210 -26.10 12.13 -15.12
CA ALA A 210 -24.80 11.84 -15.68
C ALA A 210 -24.32 10.46 -15.22
N ASN A 211 -23.47 9.82 -16.02
CA ASN A 211 -22.83 8.56 -15.67
C ASN A 211 -21.70 8.80 -14.69
N ARG A 212 -21.43 7.81 -13.87
CA ARG A 212 -20.31 7.83 -12.92
C ARG A 212 -19.24 6.85 -13.34
N LEU A 213 -18.02 7.32 -13.45
CA LEU A 213 -16.84 6.51 -13.66
C LEU A 213 -15.94 6.57 -12.43
N ARG A 214 -15.46 5.42 -12.02
CA ARG A 214 -14.43 5.28 -10.99
C ARG A 214 -13.15 4.78 -11.64
N VAL A 215 -12.02 5.42 -11.39
CA VAL A 215 -10.71 4.97 -11.83
C VAL A 215 -9.87 4.64 -10.58
N VAL A 216 -9.57 3.36 -10.40
CA VAL A 216 -8.83 2.86 -9.25
C VAL A 216 -7.37 2.68 -9.64
N VAL A 217 -6.52 3.64 -9.28
CA VAL A 217 -5.10 3.67 -9.65
C VAL A 217 -4.24 2.80 -8.73
N GLY A 218 -4.61 2.66 -7.48
CA GLY A 218 -3.74 2.03 -6.49
C GLY A 218 -4.33 0.83 -5.77
N THR A 219 -3.76 -0.32 -6.02
CA THR A 219 -3.71 -1.41 -5.04
C THR A 219 -2.25 -1.63 -4.66
N ALA A 220 -1.98 -2.27 -3.52
CA ALA A 220 -0.62 -2.64 -3.12
C ALA A 220 0.12 -3.47 -4.19
N ALA A 221 -0.62 -4.10 -5.11
CA ALA A 221 -0.12 -4.91 -6.21
C ALA A 221 0.17 -4.11 -7.49
N ASN A 222 -0.17 -2.82 -7.54
CA ASN A 222 0.02 -1.98 -8.72
C ASN A 222 1.26 -1.11 -8.58
N GLY A 223 1.94 -0.85 -9.70
CA GLY A 223 3.06 0.08 -9.75
C GLY A 223 2.66 1.52 -9.40
N LYS A 224 3.60 2.44 -9.45
CA LYS A 224 3.36 3.86 -9.19
C LYS A 224 3.00 4.59 -10.47
N GLY A 225 1.99 5.42 -10.39
CA GLY A 225 1.52 6.28 -11.46
C GLY A 225 0.24 6.98 -11.07
N SER A 226 -0.21 7.88 -11.90
CA SER A 226 -1.45 8.62 -11.75
C SER A 226 -2.27 8.60 -13.04
N VAL A 227 -3.49 9.14 -12.98
CA VAL A 227 -4.35 9.28 -14.15
C VAL A 227 -4.81 10.72 -14.25
N ALA A 228 -4.65 11.32 -15.42
CA ALA A 228 -5.29 12.59 -15.75
C ALA A 228 -6.61 12.33 -16.48
N VAL A 229 -7.61 13.14 -16.17
CA VAL A 229 -8.95 13.07 -16.76
C VAL A 229 -9.24 14.35 -17.53
N SER A 230 -9.70 14.25 -18.76
CA SER A 230 -10.13 15.40 -19.56
C SER A 230 -11.48 15.12 -20.22
N GLY A 231 -12.30 16.17 -20.35
CA GLY A 231 -13.64 16.08 -20.94
C GLY A 231 -14.74 15.61 -19.98
N ALA A 232 -14.41 15.27 -18.74
CA ALA A 232 -15.40 15.01 -17.70
C ALA A 232 -16.11 16.31 -17.30
N LEU A 233 -17.36 16.19 -16.83
CA LEU A 233 -18.09 17.33 -16.24
C LEU A 233 -17.49 17.69 -14.89
N TYR A 234 -17.00 16.69 -14.20
CA TYR A 234 -16.37 16.82 -12.89
C TYR A 234 -15.46 15.64 -12.62
N ASP A 235 -14.32 15.91 -12.01
CA ASP A 235 -13.40 14.93 -11.49
C ASP A 235 -13.01 15.35 -10.06
N ALA A 236 -13.50 14.60 -9.08
CA ALA A 236 -13.05 14.74 -7.70
C ALA A 236 -11.99 13.68 -7.43
N GLU A 237 -10.77 14.11 -7.30
CA GLU A 237 -9.70 13.28 -6.78
C GLU A 237 -9.86 13.12 -5.27
N THR A 238 -10.24 11.92 -4.82
CA THR A 238 -10.43 11.62 -3.39
C THR A 238 -9.14 11.14 -2.72
N SER A 239 -8.20 10.61 -3.51
CA SER A 239 -6.84 10.30 -3.08
C SER A 239 -5.92 10.25 -4.30
N SER A 240 -4.58 10.31 -4.08
CA SER A 240 -3.58 10.11 -5.15
C SER A 240 -3.68 8.75 -5.85
N LEU A 241 -4.51 7.84 -5.36
CA LEU A 241 -4.64 6.47 -5.82
C LEU A 241 -5.99 6.14 -6.47
N THR A 242 -6.98 7.04 -6.43
CA THR A 242 -8.32 6.74 -6.93
C THR A 242 -9.07 8.00 -7.32
N HIS A 243 -9.63 8.01 -8.52
CA HIS A 243 -10.63 8.97 -8.97
C HIS A 243 -12.02 8.37 -8.72
N ASP A 244 -12.63 8.68 -7.58
CA ASP A 244 -13.88 8.03 -7.16
C ASP A 244 -15.14 8.60 -7.80
N LYS A 245 -15.07 9.85 -8.28
CA LYS A 245 -16.27 10.57 -8.73
C LYS A 245 -16.03 11.31 -10.03
N ILE A 246 -15.69 10.59 -11.09
CA ILE A 246 -15.70 11.17 -12.43
C ILE A 246 -17.14 11.16 -12.92
N VAL A 247 -17.68 12.35 -13.16
CA VAL A 247 -19.05 12.55 -13.66
C VAL A 247 -19.01 12.87 -15.14
N LEU A 248 -19.71 12.09 -15.94
CA LEU A 248 -19.70 12.14 -17.38
C LEU A 248 -21.07 12.44 -17.93
N CYS A 249 -21.14 13.30 -18.95
CA CYS A 249 -22.29 13.42 -19.81
C CYS A 249 -22.49 12.10 -20.57
N HIS A 250 -23.73 11.63 -20.67
CA HIS A 250 -24.06 10.36 -21.33
C HIS A 250 -23.48 10.24 -22.75
N GLU A 251 -23.44 11.33 -23.49
CA GLU A 251 -23.11 11.32 -24.92
C GLU A 251 -21.64 11.62 -25.23
N LYS A 252 -20.86 12.11 -24.28
CA LYS A 252 -19.52 12.66 -24.58
C LYS A 252 -18.37 11.82 -24.05
N GLY A 253 -18.58 11.09 -22.96
CA GLY A 253 -17.49 10.38 -22.31
C GLY A 253 -16.39 11.31 -21.79
N CYS A 254 -15.21 10.73 -21.61
CA CYS A 254 -13.98 11.46 -21.22
C CYS A 254 -12.75 10.80 -21.85
N THR A 255 -11.61 11.47 -21.74
CA THR A 255 -10.32 10.90 -22.09
C THR A 255 -9.52 10.73 -20.80
N LEU A 256 -9.04 9.50 -20.57
CA LEU A 256 -8.15 9.14 -19.47
C LEU A 256 -6.74 9.07 -20.01
N THR A 257 -5.76 9.63 -19.29
CA THR A 257 -4.34 9.55 -19.62
C THR A 257 -3.59 8.99 -18.45
N ALA A 258 -2.98 7.82 -18.65
CA ALA A 258 -2.12 7.20 -17.65
C ALA A 258 -0.77 7.93 -17.62
N LEU A 259 -0.31 8.27 -16.42
CA LEU A 259 0.93 8.98 -16.15
C LEU A 259 1.80 8.13 -15.23
N PRO A 260 2.69 7.27 -15.79
CA PRO A 260 3.61 6.48 -14.98
C PRO A 260 4.57 7.38 -14.20
N ASP A 261 4.84 7.02 -12.95
CA ASP A 261 5.92 7.63 -12.18
C ASP A 261 7.30 7.24 -12.74
N ALA A 262 8.34 7.97 -12.35
CA ALA A 262 9.71 7.65 -12.73
C ALA A 262 10.06 6.20 -12.30
N GLY A 263 10.62 5.43 -13.22
CA GLY A 263 10.93 4.01 -13.00
C GLY A 263 9.79 3.03 -13.25
N TYR A 264 8.65 3.53 -13.72
CA TYR A 264 7.49 2.71 -14.07
C TYR A 264 7.04 2.97 -15.51
N ARG A 265 6.32 2.01 -16.08
CA ARG A 265 5.65 2.12 -17.38
C ARG A 265 4.20 1.69 -17.24
N PHE A 266 3.38 2.20 -18.11
CA PHE A 266 1.99 1.78 -18.19
C PHE A 266 1.88 0.39 -18.85
N ASP A 267 1.16 -0.53 -18.23
CA ASP A 267 0.91 -1.88 -18.74
C ASP A 267 -0.42 -1.96 -19.49
N GLY A 268 -1.44 -1.25 -19.04
CA GLY A 268 -2.76 -1.22 -19.69
C GLY A 268 -3.91 -0.81 -18.80
N TRP A 269 -5.06 -0.57 -19.43
CA TRP A 269 -6.36 -0.38 -18.80
C TRP A 269 -7.06 -1.72 -18.66
N TYR A 270 -7.64 -1.99 -17.50
CA TYR A 270 -8.32 -3.24 -17.18
C TYR A 270 -9.73 -3.00 -16.68
N SER A 271 -10.64 -3.97 -16.93
CA SER A 271 -12.06 -3.90 -16.53
C SER A 271 -12.28 -4.30 -15.06
N ALA A 272 -11.31 -4.95 -14.42
CA ALA A 272 -11.45 -5.43 -13.05
C ALA A 272 -10.11 -5.36 -12.29
N ALA A 273 -10.20 -5.34 -10.95
CA ALA A 273 -9.06 -5.26 -10.03
C ALA A 273 -8.14 -6.48 -10.05
N ASP A 274 -8.56 -7.58 -10.66
CA ASP A 274 -7.74 -8.79 -10.81
C ASP A 274 -6.77 -8.73 -12.02
N TYR A 275 -6.85 -7.67 -12.81
CA TYR A 275 -6.02 -7.40 -13.98
C TYR A 275 -5.96 -8.54 -15.01
N LYS A 276 -7.07 -9.32 -15.16
CA LYS A 276 -7.13 -10.42 -16.13
C LYS A 276 -7.60 -9.96 -17.50
N THR A 277 -8.57 -9.05 -17.56
CA THR A 277 -9.16 -8.58 -18.82
C THR A 277 -8.63 -7.19 -19.13
N ARG A 278 -7.67 -7.12 -20.06
CA ARG A 278 -7.10 -5.87 -20.54
C ARG A 278 -7.96 -5.27 -21.65
N LEU A 279 -8.29 -3.98 -21.50
CA LEU A 279 -9.09 -3.21 -22.45
C LEU A 279 -8.23 -2.48 -23.49
N SER A 280 -7.09 -1.93 -23.06
CA SER A 280 -6.18 -1.16 -23.93
C SER A 280 -4.77 -1.14 -23.36
N THR A 281 -3.77 -1.02 -24.25
CA THR A 281 -2.35 -0.77 -23.90
C THR A 281 -1.95 0.69 -24.15
N SER A 282 -2.83 1.50 -24.75
CA SER A 282 -2.56 2.92 -24.98
C SER A 282 -2.63 3.68 -23.66
N GLU A 283 -1.62 4.52 -23.38
CA GLU A 283 -1.66 5.43 -22.23
C GLU A 283 -2.88 6.36 -22.27
N THR A 284 -3.31 6.76 -23.47
CA THR A 284 -4.53 7.55 -23.66
C THR A 284 -5.70 6.64 -24.01
N TYR A 285 -6.75 6.71 -23.23
CA TYR A 285 -7.94 5.87 -23.35
C TYR A 285 -9.21 6.73 -23.42
N PRO A 286 -9.86 6.85 -24.59
CA PRO A 286 -11.18 7.46 -24.70
C PRO A 286 -12.22 6.51 -24.12
N TYR A 287 -12.94 6.99 -23.12
CA TYR A 287 -14.00 6.24 -22.46
C TYR A 287 -15.37 6.84 -22.77
N THR A 288 -16.29 6.02 -23.24
CA THR A 288 -17.70 6.38 -23.44
C THR A 288 -18.55 5.55 -22.46
N PRO A 289 -19.47 6.17 -21.71
CA PRO A 289 -20.30 5.43 -20.77
C PRO A 289 -21.23 4.42 -21.48
N GLU A 290 -21.17 3.17 -21.02
CA GLU A 290 -22.06 2.10 -21.46
C GLU A 290 -23.05 1.69 -20.36
N SER A 291 -22.86 2.20 -19.14
CA SER A 291 -23.67 1.93 -17.96
C SER A 291 -23.71 3.15 -17.05
N ASN A 292 -24.64 3.15 -16.08
CA ASN A 292 -24.76 4.23 -15.10
C ASN A 292 -23.51 4.40 -14.25
N GLU A 293 -22.90 3.28 -13.89
CA GLU A 293 -21.66 3.24 -13.13
C GLU A 293 -20.68 2.27 -13.78
N ALA A 294 -19.42 2.64 -13.81
CA ALA A 294 -18.33 1.80 -14.28
C ALA A 294 -17.07 2.01 -13.43
N ALA A 295 -16.18 1.03 -13.47
CA ALA A 295 -14.86 1.14 -12.86
C ALA A 295 -13.79 0.70 -13.85
N LEU A 296 -12.66 1.42 -13.87
CA LEU A 296 -11.48 1.10 -14.65
C LEU A 296 -10.25 1.01 -13.75
N TYR A 297 -9.35 0.12 -14.12
CA TYR A 297 -8.17 -0.22 -13.34
C TYR A 297 -6.93 -0.06 -14.23
N PRO A 298 -6.25 1.09 -14.19
CA PRO A 298 -4.95 1.25 -14.85
C PRO A 298 -3.89 0.43 -14.10
N LYS A 299 -2.99 -0.20 -14.85
CA LYS A 299 -1.88 -0.96 -14.29
C LYS A 299 -0.55 -0.35 -14.70
N PHE A 300 0.29 -0.11 -13.70
CA PHE A 300 1.65 0.34 -13.86
C PHE A 300 2.60 -0.77 -13.40
N VAL A 301 3.66 -1.00 -14.15
CA VAL A 301 4.67 -2.01 -13.83
C VAL A 301 6.04 -1.36 -13.77
N SER A 302 6.88 -1.84 -12.86
CA SER A 302 8.26 -1.38 -12.79
C SER A 302 8.98 -1.63 -14.11
N ASN A 303 9.77 -0.68 -14.57
CA ASN A 303 10.70 -0.85 -15.68
C ASN A 303 12.10 -1.27 -15.21
N ALA A 304 12.23 -1.63 -13.93
CA ALA A 304 13.45 -2.17 -13.37
C ALA A 304 13.87 -3.45 -14.08
N VAL A 305 15.18 -3.58 -14.29
CA VAL A 305 15.78 -4.79 -14.89
C VAL A 305 15.68 -5.94 -13.89
N PRO A 306 15.02 -7.05 -14.22
CA PRO A 306 14.93 -8.19 -13.31
C PRO A 306 16.29 -8.90 -13.22
N LEU A 307 16.74 -9.19 -12.00
CA LEU A 307 18.02 -9.87 -11.72
C LEU A 307 17.85 -11.37 -11.47
N ASP A 308 16.64 -11.83 -11.31
CA ASP A 308 16.26 -13.21 -10.98
C ASP A 308 15.71 -14.01 -12.17
N THR A 309 15.92 -13.54 -13.40
CA THR A 309 15.49 -14.24 -14.62
C THR A 309 16.08 -15.65 -14.74
N ASN A 310 17.26 -15.88 -14.16
CA ASN A 310 17.94 -17.17 -14.09
C ASN A 310 17.75 -17.87 -12.73
N GLY A 311 16.75 -17.46 -11.96
CA GLY A 311 16.45 -17.99 -10.62
C GLY A 311 16.85 -17.04 -9.51
N THR A 312 16.30 -17.27 -8.31
CA THR A 312 16.59 -16.49 -7.11
C THR A 312 17.90 -16.92 -6.47
N ALA A 313 18.57 -16.02 -5.76
CA ALA A 313 19.83 -16.26 -5.04
C ALA A 313 20.02 -15.23 -3.90
N ASN A 314 21.13 -15.34 -3.16
CA ASN A 314 21.48 -14.36 -2.11
C ASN A 314 22.39 -13.23 -2.61
N CYS A 315 22.88 -13.32 -3.85
CA CYS A 315 23.66 -12.27 -4.49
C CYS A 315 23.12 -12.00 -5.87
N TYR A 316 23.10 -10.71 -6.24
CA TYR A 316 22.75 -10.27 -7.60
C TYR A 316 23.78 -9.29 -8.13
N ILE A 317 24.13 -9.44 -9.42
CA ILE A 317 25.07 -8.57 -10.12
C ILE A 317 24.30 -7.48 -10.85
N ALA A 318 24.50 -6.21 -10.45
CA ALA A 318 23.93 -5.04 -11.09
C ALA A 318 24.99 -4.39 -12.00
N THR A 319 24.87 -4.58 -13.31
CA THR A 319 25.93 -4.21 -14.26
C THR A 319 25.97 -2.74 -14.65
N SER A 320 24.87 -2.01 -14.51
CA SER A 320 24.75 -0.59 -14.92
C SER A 320 24.55 0.32 -13.72
N LEU A 321 25.14 1.51 -13.78
CA LEU A 321 24.92 2.58 -12.80
C LEU A 321 23.64 3.36 -13.12
N ASN A 322 23.09 4.08 -12.13
CA ASN A 322 21.86 4.87 -12.25
C ASN A 322 20.71 4.11 -12.90
N THR A 323 20.61 2.81 -12.63
CA THR A 323 19.66 1.90 -13.27
C THR A 323 18.81 1.22 -12.19
N ALA A 324 17.51 1.16 -12.44
CA ALA A 324 16.59 0.44 -11.58
C ALA A 324 16.67 -1.07 -11.84
N TYR A 325 16.74 -1.85 -10.78
CA TYR A 325 16.76 -3.32 -10.78
C TYR A 325 15.69 -3.87 -9.87
N SER A 326 15.27 -5.10 -10.11
CA SER A 326 14.31 -5.80 -9.24
C SER A 326 14.65 -7.28 -9.10
N PHE A 327 14.21 -7.89 -8.00
CA PHE A 327 14.23 -9.33 -7.80
C PHE A 327 13.12 -9.77 -6.84
N ASP A 328 12.70 -11.03 -6.94
CA ASP A 328 11.73 -11.65 -6.03
C ASP A 328 12.32 -11.78 -4.62
N ALA A 329 11.70 -11.11 -3.67
CA ALA A 329 12.07 -11.12 -2.27
C ALA A 329 11.09 -11.95 -1.39
N THR A 330 10.26 -12.78 -2.00
CA THR A 330 9.38 -13.72 -1.28
C THR A 330 10.04 -15.07 -1.02
N VAL A 331 11.22 -15.30 -1.59
CA VAL A 331 11.91 -16.57 -1.61
C VAL A 331 13.25 -16.48 -0.89
N MET A 332 13.52 -17.42 0.00
CA MET A 332 14.83 -17.59 0.65
C MET A 332 15.86 -18.15 -0.34
N GLY A 333 16.93 -17.40 -0.60
CA GLY A 333 18.03 -17.83 -1.46
C GLY A 333 17.54 -18.32 -2.82
N ASN A 334 17.91 -19.56 -3.19
CA ASN A 334 17.49 -20.18 -4.45
C ASN A 334 16.12 -20.88 -4.39
N GLY A 335 15.41 -20.84 -3.26
CA GLY A 335 14.09 -21.45 -3.09
C GLY A 335 14.07 -22.96 -3.08
N ARG A 336 15.22 -23.63 -3.12
CA ARG A 336 15.30 -25.10 -3.22
C ARG A 336 15.44 -25.75 -1.85
N THR A 337 14.71 -26.83 -1.63
CA THR A 337 14.91 -27.69 -0.47
C THR A 337 16.16 -28.52 -0.68
N THR A 338 17.08 -28.45 0.27
CA THR A 338 18.26 -29.30 0.35
C THR A 338 18.27 -30.08 1.67
N THR A 339 19.31 -30.87 1.94
CA THR A 339 19.38 -31.65 3.17
C THR A 339 19.28 -30.76 4.41
N ASN A 340 18.28 -30.98 5.24
CA ASN A 340 17.96 -30.23 6.47
C ASN A 340 17.61 -28.75 6.30
N LEU A 341 17.51 -28.25 5.08
CA LEU A 341 17.20 -26.84 4.78
C LEU A 341 15.94 -26.75 3.92
N ARG A 342 14.91 -26.10 4.45
CA ARG A 342 13.66 -25.87 3.74
C ARG A 342 13.38 -24.38 3.67
N PRO A 343 13.22 -23.80 2.48
CA PRO A 343 12.85 -22.41 2.35
C PRO A 343 11.46 -22.17 2.96
N GLN A 344 11.33 -21.03 3.64
CA GLN A 344 10.03 -20.53 4.08
C GLN A 344 9.69 -19.28 3.25
N PRO A 345 8.41 -19.05 2.94
CA PRO A 345 8.00 -17.82 2.27
C PRO A 345 8.35 -16.59 3.10
N LEU A 346 9.00 -15.62 2.49
CA LEU A 346 9.31 -14.35 3.12
C LEU A 346 8.10 -13.40 2.99
N ARG A 347 7.75 -12.73 4.10
CA ARG A 347 6.66 -11.76 4.15
C ARG A 347 7.21 -10.44 4.71
N GLY A 348 7.81 -9.65 3.83
CA GLY A 348 8.36 -8.35 4.19
C GLY A 348 7.32 -7.24 4.22
N ALA A 349 7.73 -6.14 4.85
CA ALA A 349 7.01 -4.88 4.85
C ALA A 349 7.87 -3.74 4.31
N GLU A 350 9.20 -3.79 4.50
CA GLU A 350 10.12 -2.74 4.11
C GLU A 350 11.48 -3.32 3.69
N ALA A 351 12.15 -2.67 2.72
CA ALA A 351 13.54 -2.95 2.36
C ALA A 351 14.44 -1.78 2.75
N ARG A 352 15.63 -2.08 3.28
CA ARG A 352 16.62 -1.07 3.69
C ARG A 352 18.02 -1.46 3.24
N VAL A 353 18.81 -0.49 2.80
CA VAL A 353 20.26 -0.67 2.63
C VAL A 353 20.90 -0.74 4.01
N LEU A 354 21.52 -1.87 4.33
CA LEU A 354 22.21 -2.09 5.62
C LEU A 354 23.60 -1.50 5.60
N TRP A 355 24.33 -1.71 4.52
CA TRP A 355 25.62 -1.09 4.28
C TRP A 355 25.96 -1.09 2.78
N GLU A 356 26.89 -0.22 2.39
CA GLU A 356 27.44 -0.13 1.03
C GLU A 356 28.90 0.36 1.06
N THR A 357 29.70 -0.01 0.08
CA THR A 357 31.12 0.37 -0.02
C THR A 357 31.34 1.69 -0.77
N GLY A 358 30.32 2.50 -0.96
CA GLY A 358 30.42 3.80 -1.61
C GLY A 358 31.12 4.86 -0.76
N THR A 359 31.57 5.93 -1.40
CA THR A 359 32.21 7.07 -0.73
C THR A 359 31.26 7.85 0.16
N VAL A 360 29.96 7.81 -0.14
CA VAL A 360 28.88 8.40 0.63
C VAL A 360 27.65 7.48 0.58
N ARG A 361 26.74 7.65 1.52
CA ARG A 361 25.47 6.92 1.51
C ARG A 361 24.68 7.22 0.23
N GLY A 362 24.22 6.17 -0.45
CA GLY A 362 23.49 6.29 -1.73
C GLY A 362 24.39 6.28 -2.96
N ALA A 363 25.72 6.17 -2.79
CA ALA A 363 26.66 6.16 -3.91
C ALA A 363 26.60 4.85 -4.71
N VAL A 364 26.38 3.71 -4.05
CA VAL A 364 26.20 2.39 -4.68
C VAL A 364 24.74 2.07 -4.88
N ILE A 365 23.90 2.23 -3.84
CA ILE A 365 22.45 2.03 -3.89
C ILE A 365 21.75 3.34 -3.53
N LYS A 366 21.27 4.04 -4.53
CA LYS A 366 20.62 5.34 -4.40
C LYS A 366 19.32 5.27 -3.59
N ASP A 367 18.51 4.28 -3.89
CA ASP A 367 17.22 4.03 -3.24
C ASP A 367 16.87 2.54 -3.28
N THR A 368 15.98 2.12 -2.39
CA THR A 368 15.42 0.77 -2.36
C THR A 368 14.01 0.78 -1.81
N GLU A 369 13.17 -0.09 -2.33
CA GLU A 369 11.76 -0.23 -1.96
C GLU A 369 11.37 -1.71 -1.99
N TYR A 370 10.56 -2.15 -1.00
CA TYR A 370 9.87 -3.43 -1.07
C TYR A 370 8.43 -3.23 -1.54
N LYS A 371 8.05 -3.88 -2.61
CA LYS A 371 6.72 -3.75 -3.19
C LYS A 371 6.28 -5.03 -3.90
N SER A 372 5.08 -5.47 -3.59
CA SER A 372 4.43 -6.62 -4.26
C SER A 372 5.29 -7.89 -4.28
N GLY A 373 6.03 -8.15 -3.20
CA GLY A 373 6.91 -9.30 -3.11
C GLY A 373 8.29 -9.12 -3.70
N CYS A 374 8.56 -8.00 -4.37
CA CYS A 374 9.86 -7.69 -4.96
C CYS A 374 10.60 -6.60 -4.18
N ILE A 375 11.90 -6.70 -4.14
CA ILE A 375 12.77 -5.55 -3.87
C ILE A 375 13.07 -4.87 -5.20
N VAL A 376 12.78 -3.58 -5.26
CA VAL A 376 13.20 -2.69 -6.35
C VAL A 376 14.24 -1.73 -5.79
N PHE A 377 15.36 -1.58 -6.48
CA PHE A 377 16.40 -0.65 -6.06
C PHE A 377 17.02 0.03 -7.28
N THR A 378 17.57 1.22 -7.06
CA THR A 378 18.31 1.96 -8.10
C THR A 378 19.76 2.01 -7.70
N THR A 379 20.66 1.61 -8.60
CA THR A 379 22.10 1.79 -8.42
C THR A 379 22.46 3.27 -8.43
N GLY A 380 23.46 3.64 -7.65
CA GLY A 380 23.99 5.00 -7.59
C GLY A 380 25.00 5.29 -8.69
N THR A 381 25.92 6.20 -8.39
CA THR A 381 26.96 6.69 -9.31
C THR A 381 28.29 5.95 -9.19
N GLU A 382 28.46 5.09 -8.18
CA GLU A 382 29.68 4.35 -7.90
C GLU A 382 29.46 2.83 -8.01
N ARG A 383 30.49 2.15 -8.48
CA ARG A 383 30.61 0.69 -8.39
C ARG A 383 30.93 0.30 -6.96
N GLY A 384 30.37 -0.80 -6.50
CA GLY A 384 30.56 -1.22 -5.12
C GLY A 384 29.77 -2.46 -4.75
N ASN A 385 29.78 -2.74 -3.47
CA ASN A 385 29.01 -3.80 -2.86
C ASN A 385 28.03 -3.17 -1.85
N ALA A 386 26.86 -3.76 -1.74
CA ALA A 386 25.88 -3.36 -0.75
C ALA A 386 25.09 -4.57 -0.24
N VAL A 387 24.52 -4.45 0.93
CA VAL A 387 23.55 -5.43 1.45
C VAL A 387 22.21 -4.74 1.66
N ILE A 388 21.17 -5.32 1.06
CA ILE A 388 19.79 -4.89 1.28
C ILE A 388 19.11 -5.92 2.19
N GLY A 389 18.53 -5.45 3.29
CA GLY A 389 17.73 -6.23 4.22
C GLY A 389 16.24 -6.06 3.96
N LEU A 390 15.49 -7.15 4.10
CA LEU A 390 14.02 -7.18 4.12
C LEU A 390 13.56 -7.26 5.57
N PHE A 391 12.66 -6.37 5.95
CA PHE A 391 12.14 -6.27 7.31
C PHE A 391 10.66 -6.61 7.35
N ASP A 392 10.23 -7.28 8.41
CA ASP A 392 8.82 -7.51 8.69
C ASP A 392 8.11 -6.25 9.22
N ALA A 393 6.81 -6.34 9.46
CA ALA A 393 6.02 -5.23 10.00
C ALA A 393 6.40 -4.83 11.44
N SER A 394 7.14 -5.68 12.15
CA SER A 394 7.66 -5.43 13.50
C SER A 394 9.06 -4.80 13.48
N GLY A 395 9.65 -4.65 12.29
CA GLY A 395 10.98 -4.07 12.11
C GLY A 395 12.13 -5.05 12.30
N ASN A 396 11.87 -6.36 12.33
CA ASN A 396 12.91 -7.39 12.37
C ASN A 396 13.41 -7.70 10.96
N CYS A 397 14.72 -7.83 10.78
CA CYS A 397 15.28 -8.31 9.53
C CYS A 397 14.95 -9.80 9.35
N ILE A 398 14.27 -10.14 8.27
CA ILE A 398 13.87 -11.52 7.98
C ILE A 398 14.71 -12.19 6.90
N TRP A 399 15.39 -11.41 6.05
CA TRP A 399 16.35 -11.87 5.05
C TRP A 399 17.19 -10.72 4.54
N SER A 400 18.30 -11.02 3.85
CA SER A 400 19.19 -10.02 3.25
C SER A 400 19.84 -10.57 1.98
N TRP A 401 20.19 -9.65 1.08
CA TRP A 401 20.84 -9.96 -0.20
C TRP A 401 22.05 -9.07 -0.42
N HIS A 402 23.10 -9.66 -0.96
CA HIS A 402 24.27 -8.96 -1.45
C HIS A 402 23.99 -8.41 -2.86
N ILE A 403 24.11 -7.10 -3.04
CA ILE A 403 24.09 -6.45 -4.35
C ILE A 403 25.51 -6.11 -4.75
N TRP A 404 25.95 -6.74 -5.85
CA TRP A 404 27.27 -6.55 -6.42
C TRP A 404 27.14 -5.62 -7.64
N ALA A 405 27.30 -4.29 -7.41
CA ALA A 405 27.20 -3.27 -8.45
C ALA A 405 28.55 -3.17 -9.19
N VAL A 406 28.68 -3.95 -10.25
CA VAL A 406 29.94 -4.08 -11.01
C VAL A 406 29.64 -4.36 -12.48
N ASP A 407 30.47 -3.82 -13.38
CA ASP A 407 30.41 -4.15 -14.82
C ASP A 407 31.10 -5.50 -15.05
N TYR A 408 30.34 -6.58 -14.82
CA TYR A 408 30.89 -7.92 -14.82
C TYR A 408 29.86 -8.94 -15.31
N ASP A 409 30.26 -9.70 -16.31
CA ASP A 409 29.57 -10.91 -16.74
C ASP A 409 30.41 -12.13 -16.38
N PRO A 410 30.01 -12.90 -15.34
CA PRO A 410 30.73 -14.09 -14.93
C PRO A 410 30.86 -15.14 -16.03
N ALA A 411 29.89 -15.24 -16.95
CA ALA A 411 29.91 -16.22 -18.00
C ALA A 411 30.94 -15.91 -19.08
N ALA A 412 31.15 -14.61 -19.39
CA ALA A 412 32.07 -14.15 -20.40
C ALA A 412 33.56 -14.33 -20.02
N SER A 413 33.87 -14.27 -18.70
CA SER A 413 35.25 -14.37 -18.20
C SER A 413 35.54 -15.65 -17.42
N ALA A 414 34.62 -16.61 -17.45
CA ALA A 414 34.74 -17.87 -16.69
C ALA A 414 35.96 -18.68 -17.13
N GLN A 415 36.59 -19.37 -16.19
CA GLN A 415 37.77 -20.18 -16.35
C GLN A 415 37.49 -21.65 -16.09
N THR A 416 37.74 -22.52 -17.04
CA THR A 416 37.58 -23.96 -16.87
C THR A 416 38.85 -24.58 -16.28
N TYR A 417 38.72 -25.19 -15.11
CA TYR A 417 39.80 -25.86 -14.40
C TYR A 417 39.95 -27.31 -14.87
N LYS A 418 41.09 -27.91 -14.53
CA LYS A 418 41.37 -29.32 -14.87
C LYS A 418 40.38 -30.31 -14.27
N SER A 419 39.76 -29.96 -13.14
CA SER A 419 38.67 -30.72 -12.54
C SER A 419 37.40 -30.78 -13.39
N GLY A 420 37.28 -29.95 -14.41
CA GLY A 420 36.07 -29.71 -15.20
C GLY A 420 35.18 -28.59 -14.64
N ALA A 421 35.46 -28.12 -13.45
CA ALA A 421 34.72 -27.03 -12.82
C ALA A 421 34.98 -25.69 -13.55
N VAL A 422 33.94 -24.87 -13.69
CA VAL A 422 34.01 -23.56 -14.36
C VAL A 422 33.91 -22.46 -13.30
N PHE A 423 35.01 -21.79 -13.04
CA PHE A 423 35.11 -20.77 -12.01
C PHE A 423 34.93 -19.35 -12.55
N MET A 424 34.45 -18.45 -11.72
CA MET A 424 34.60 -17.01 -11.95
C MET A 424 36.08 -16.63 -12.00
N ASP A 425 36.42 -15.56 -12.71
CA ASP A 425 37.81 -15.05 -12.79
C ASP A 425 38.23 -14.28 -11.53
N ARG A 426 37.29 -13.98 -10.64
CA ARG A 426 37.47 -13.16 -9.41
C ARG A 426 36.68 -13.70 -8.24
N ASN A 427 37.05 -13.26 -7.04
CA ASN A 427 36.31 -13.58 -5.82
C ASN A 427 34.97 -12.84 -5.79
N LEU A 428 33.99 -13.41 -5.11
CA LEU A 428 32.66 -12.84 -4.91
C LEU A 428 32.74 -11.46 -4.26
N GLY A 429 32.15 -10.45 -4.89
CA GLY A 429 32.23 -9.06 -4.46
C GLY A 429 33.46 -8.28 -4.95
N ALA A 430 34.38 -8.87 -5.72
CA ALA A 430 35.54 -8.16 -6.26
C ALA A 430 35.12 -7.19 -7.39
N LEU A 431 35.51 -5.93 -7.27
CA LEU A 431 35.15 -4.90 -8.25
C LEU A 431 36.12 -4.82 -9.45
N THR A 432 37.29 -5.43 -9.31
CA THR A 432 38.35 -5.39 -10.32
C THR A 432 39.21 -6.64 -10.28
N THR A 433 39.93 -6.92 -11.36
CA THR A 433 41.04 -7.89 -11.46
C THR A 433 42.41 -7.21 -11.44
N ASP A 434 42.45 -5.91 -11.17
CA ASP A 434 43.70 -5.21 -10.82
C ASP A 434 44.05 -5.53 -9.35
N TYR A 435 44.93 -6.50 -9.19
CA TYR A 435 45.29 -7.04 -7.87
C TYR A 435 46.12 -6.07 -7.03
N THR A 436 46.58 -4.95 -7.55
CA THR A 436 47.20 -3.88 -6.77
C THR A 436 46.21 -3.07 -5.98
N ARG A 437 44.92 -3.25 -6.25
CA ARG A 437 43.81 -2.57 -5.60
C ARG A 437 43.11 -3.47 -4.59
N PRO A 438 42.78 -2.97 -3.38
CA PRO A 438 42.09 -3.75 -2.36
C PRO A 438 40.74 -4.32 -2.82
N GLU A 439 40.05 -3.63 -3.72
CA GLU A 439 38.75 -4.03 -4.27
C GLU A 439 38.81 -5.34 -5.10
N SER A 440 40.03 -5.81 -5.45
CA SER A 440 40.24 -7.11 -6.10
C SER A 440 40.05 -8.30 -5.17
N ARG A 441 40.11 -8.10 -3.85
CA ARG A 441 40.03 -9.17 -2.84
C ARG A 441 38.66 -9.83 -2.79
N GLY A 442 37.60 -9.09 -3.12
CA GLY A 442 36.22 -9.51 -2.91
C GLY A 442 35.82 -9.40 -1.45
N LEU A 443 34.68 -10.00 -1.11
CA LEU A 443 34.12 -9.99 0.23
C LEU A 443 34.43 -11.29 0.98
N TYR A 444 34.31 -11.26 2.30
CA TYR A 444 34.61 -12.37 3.19
C TYR A 444 33.33 -12.96 3.75
N TYR A 445 33.25 -14.27 3.87
CA TYR A 445 32.06 -14.98 4.32
C TYR A 445 32.43 -15.95 5.44
N GLN A 446 31.69 -15.91 6.55
CA GLN A 446 31.76 -16.99 7.54
C GLN A 446 31.16 -18.25 6.93
N TRP A 447 31.77 -19.40 7.20
CA TRP A 447 31.36 -20.65 6.55
C TRP A 447 29.88 -20.97 6.80
N GLY A 448 29.11 -21.17 5.74
CA GLY A 448 27.68 -21.44 5.82
C GLY A 448 26.79 -20.21 5.85
N ARG A 449 27.31 -18.99 5.99
CA ARG A 449 26.53 -17.74 5.94
C ARG A 449 26.42 -17.20 4.51
N LYS A 450 25.30 -16.56 4.24
CA LYS A 450 25.03 -15.87 2.97
C LYS A 450 25.49 -14.40 2.98
N ASP A 451 25.71 -13.84 4.17
CA ASP A 451 25.96 -12.41 4.37
C ASP A 451 27.46 -12.12 4.34
N PRO A 452 27.87 -11.15 3.50
CA PRO A 452 29.27 -10.79 3.34
C PRO A 452 29.76 -9.82 4.41
N MET A 453 31.07 -9.95 4.71
CA MET A 453 31.86 -9.00 5.47
C MET A 453 32.77 -8.22 4.54
N ILE A 454 33.14 -7.00 4.93
CA ILE A 454 33.97 -6.12 4.12
C ILE A 454 35.43 -6.57 4.05
N TYR A 455 36.18 -6.07 3.05
CA TYR A 455 37.61 -6.25 2.89
C TYR A 455 38.39 -5.09 3.55
N PRO A 456 39.67 -5.29 3.91
CA PRO A 456 40.51 -4.20 4.40
C PRO A 456 40.78 -3.17 3.29
N SER A 457 40.77 -1.89 3.64
CA SER A 457 40.99 -0.79 2.69
C SER A 457 42.42 -0.67 2.17
N LEU A 458 43.40 -1.30 2.85
CA LEU A 458 44.81 -1.20 2.49
C LEU A 458 45.47 -2.58 2.39
N PHE A 459 46.36 -2.76 1.42
CA PHE A 459 47.35 -3.83 1.44
C PHE A 459 48.48 -3.47 2.39
N ARG A 460 48.73 -4.28 3.38
CA ARG A 460 49.96 -4.19 4.20
C ARG A 460 50.65 -5.53 4.19
N SER A 461 51.89 -5.52 3.71
CA SER A 461 52.81 -6.64 3.90
C SER A 461 53.23 -6.68 5.36
N ASN A 462 53.27 -7.86 5.97
CA ASN A 462 53.87 -8.13 7.29
C ASN A 462 53.17 -7.53 8.51
N GLN A 463 51.91 -7.17 8.46
CA GLN A 463 51.17 -6.80 9.66
C GLN A 463 50.06 -7.83 9.93
N TRP A 464 50.30 -8.58 10.98
CA TRP A 464 49.29 -9.38 11.66
C TRP A 464 48.32 -8.43 12.35
N ASN A 465 47.03 -8.69 12.22
CA ASN A 465 46.02 -8.03 13.02
C ASN A 465 45.73 -6.56 12.66
N GLU A 466 45.32 -6.27 11.44
CA GLU A 466 44.75 -4.97 11.13
C GLU A 466 43.32 -4.86 11.67
N PRO A 467 43.03 -3.81 12.48
CA PRO A 467 41.65 -3.58 12.91
C PRO A 467 40.78 -3.26 11.68
N ILE A 468 39.53 -3.74 11.71
CA ILE A 468 38.57 -3.35 10.73
C ILE A 468 38.26 -1.88 10.90
N ARG A 469 38.39 -1.11 9.83
CA ARG A 469 38.02 0.30 9.84
C ARG A 469 36.60 0.44 9.35
N ALA A 470 35.71 0.80 10.27
CA ALA A 470 34.34 1.15 9.98
C ALA A 470 34.20 2.38 9.05
N ASP A 471 35.26 3.19 8.93
CA ASP A 471 35.35 4.37 8.08
C ASP A 471 35.50 4.08 6.57
N ALA A 472 35.79 2.84 6.18
CA ALA A 472 35.86 2.42 4.78
C ALA A 472 34.49 1.98 4.21
N VAL A 473 33.45 1.97 5.02
CA VAL A 473 32.12 1.47 4.68
C VAL A 473 31.05 2.43 5.18
N TYR A 474 30.20 2.86 4.30
CA TYR A 474 29.02 3.60 4.69
C TYR A 474 28.00 2.63 5.28
N ALA A 475 28.09 2.40 6.58
CA ALA A 475 27.22 1.47 7.28
C ALA A 475 26.53 2.16 8.46
N ALA A 476 25.21 2.17 8.43
CA ALA A 476 24.48 2.30 9.68
C ALA A 476 24.43 0.90 10.31
N GLY A 477 25.27 0.65 11.32
CA GLY A 477 25.16 -0.56 12.12
C GLY A 477 25.95 -1.78 11.63
N PHE A 478 27.15 -1.61 11.10
CA PHE A 478 28.09 -2.72 10.98
C PHE A 478 28.69 -2.98 12.35
N GLU A 479 28.12 -3.93 13.06
CA GLU A 479 28.54 -4.28 14.42
C GLU A 479 29.31 -5.60 14.45
N TYR A 480 30.43 -5.61 15.18
CA TYR A 480 31.04 -6.83 15.68
C TYR A 480 30.31 -7.21 16.96
N ALA A 481 29.45 -8.21 16.91
CA ALA A 481 29.08 -8.87 18.13
C ALA A 481 30.27 -9.74 18.54
N GLU A 482 30.98 -9.34 19.58
CA GLU A 482 31.69 -10.32 20.36
C GLU A 482 30.67 -11.39 20.73
N SER A 483 30.91 -12.64 20.37
CA SER A 483 30.04 -13.76 20.67
C SER A 483 29.86 -14.04 22.16
N HIS A 484 30.53 -13.27 23.01
CA HIS A 484 30.38 -13.24 24.44
C HIS A 484 30.30 -11.82 24.97
N PRO A 485 29.11 -11.27 25.10
CA PRO A 485 28.92 -10.39 26.23
C PRO A 485 29.08 -11.29 27.48
N ARG A 486 30.12 -11.09 28.26
CA ARG A 486 30.38 -11.83 29.51
C ARG A 486 29.21 -11.78 30.51
N ASP A 487 28.16 -11.07 30.21
CA ASP A 487 27.00 -10.75 31.04
C ASP A 487 25.65 -11.29 30.52
N VAL A 488 25.61 -12.10 29.45
CA VAL A 488 24.35 -12.68 28.95
C VAL A 488 24.18 -14.10 29.48
N ALA A 489 23.05 -14.35 30.11
CA ALA A 489 22.74 -15.59 30.83
C ALA A 489 22.71 -16.87 29.98
N SER A 490 22.76 -16.78 28.65
CA SER A 490 22.91 -17.91 27.73
C SER A 490 23.49 -17.46 26.39
N PRO A 491 24.79 -17.60 26.13
CA PRO A 491 25.38 -17.31 24.83
C PRO A 491 24.89 -18.24 23.73
N TYR A 492 24.22 -19.35 24.06
CA TYR A 492 23.71 -20.34 23.11
C TYR A 492 22.55 -19.81 22.27
N ASP A 493 21.75 -18.88 22.79
CA ASP A 493 20.54 -18.38 22.13
C ASP A 493 20.85 -17.53 20.89
N ILE A 494 22.03 -16.93 20.80
CA ILE A 494 22.46 -16.14 19.65
C ILE A 494 23.26 -16.92 18.61
N MET A 495 23.77 -18.10 18.94
CA MET A 495 24.57 -18.94 18.02
C MET A 495 23.68 -19.83 17.17
N THR A 496 22.68 -19.24 16.53
CA THR A 496 21.70 -19.91 15.67
C THR A 496 21.69 -19.30 14.28
N VAL A 497 21.20 -20.08 13.30
CA VAL A 497 21.05 -19.61 11.93
C VAL A 497 19.98 -18.51 11.86
N GLU A 498 18.94 -18.61 12.65
CA GLU A 498 17.83 -17.66 12.75
C GLU A 498 18.35 -16.30 13.26
N TRP A 499 19.12 -16.34 14.35
CA TRP A 499 19.71 -15.11 14.89
C TRP A 499 20.66 -14.43 13.89
N ALA A 500 21.57 -15.20 13.29
CA ALA A 500 22.51 -14.70 12.28
C ALA A 500 21.79 -14.12 11.05
N THR A 501 20.65 -14.71 10.64
CA THR A 501 19.81 -14.22 9.56
C THR A 501 19.16 -12.87 9.91
N ALA A 502 18.74 -12.70 11.15
CA ALA A 502 18.17 -11.44 11.65
C ALA A 502 19.24 -10.35 11.86
N HIS A 503 20.52 -10.74 11.96
CA HIS A 503 21.66 -9.86 12.21
C HIS A 503 22.74 -10.03 11.11
N PRO A 504 22.41 -9.69 9.85
CA PRO A 504 23.28 -9.97 8.71
C PRO A 504 24.60 -9.17 8.72
N THR A 505 24.64 -8.05 9.45
CA THR A 505 25.81 -7.18 9.58
C THR A 505 26.74 -7.56 10.75
N THR A 506 26.34 -8.54 11.56
CA THR A 506 27.08 -8.92 12.75
C THR A 506 28.04 -10.06 12.45
N TYR A 507 29.31 -9.91 12.80
CA TYR A 507 30.29 -10.99 12.81
C TYR A 507 30.05 -11.89 14.01
N MET A 508 29.90 -13.20 13.77
CA MET A 508 29.66 -14.19 14.79
C MET A 508 31.00 -14.81 15.21
N ASP A 509 31.50 -14.47 16.40
CA ASP A 509 32.72 -15.07 16.91
C ASP A 509 32.45 -16.51 17.38
N GLY A 510 33.34 -17.42 17.07
CA GLY A 510 33.30 -18.80 17.56
C GLY A 510 33.83 -18.86 18.98
N ALA A 511 32.92 -18.96 19.91
CA ALA A 511 33.25 -18.96 21.32
C ALA A 511 34.28 -20.01 21.69
N PHE A 512 35.33 -19.57 22.35
CA PHE A 512 36.10 -20.42 23.25
C PHE A 512 35.30 -20.62 24.53
N PHE A 513 34.57 -21.74 24.62
CA PHE A 513 34.15 -22.19 25.94
C PHE A 513 35.34 -22.83 26.62
N GLU A 514 35.96 -22.08 27.51
CA GLU A 514 36.77 -22.67 28.56
C GLU A 514 35.82 -23.24 29.62
N ASP A 515 35.17 -24.34 29.31
CA ASP A 515 34.76 -25.26 30.37
C ASP A 515 35.98 -26.10 30.72
N TRP A 516 36.51 -25.86 31.88
CA TRP A 516 37.76 -26.49 32.35
C TRP A 516 37.62 -27.99 32.54
N GLU A 517 36.41 -28.54 32.50
CA GLU A 517 36.12 -29.95 32.65
C GLU A 517 35.85 -30.66 31.29
N GLU A 518 35.43 -29.94 30.27
CA GLU A 518 35.33 -30.45 28.90
C GLU A 518 35.99 -29.48 27.92
N TRP A 519 37.18 -29.77 27.47
CA TRP A 519 37.91 -29.05 26.44
C TRP A 519 37.19 -29.09 25.10
N THR A 520 36.10 -28.40 24.96
CA THR A 520 35.35 -28.27 23.71
C THR A 520 35.53 -26.87 23.13
N SER A 521 36.59 -26.68 22.35
CA SER A 521 36.70 -25.47 21.52
C SER A 521 35.65 -25.54 20.40
N VAL A 522 34.69 -24.65 20.43
CA VAL A 522 33.71 -24.51 19.35
C VAL A 522 34.37 -23.70 18.24
N SER A 523 34.87 -24.36 17.21
CA SER A 523 35.46 -23.73 16.01
C SER A 523 34.39 -23.27 15.00
N ASP A 524 33.16 -23.13 15.43
CA ASP A 524 31.99 -22.77 14.62
C ASP A 524 31.26 -21.59 15.24
N TRP A 525 30.65 -20.77 14.42
CA TRP A 525 29.75 -19.70 14.87
C TRP A 525 28.36 -20.21 15.26
N LEU A 526 28.05 -21.48 14.96
CA LEU A 526 26.84 -22.17 15.37
C LEU A 526 27.07 -23.09 16.56
N HIS A 527 26.20 -23.01 17.55
CA HIS A 527 26.18 -23.97 18.65
C HIS A 527 25.69 -25.35 18.15
N ALA A 528 24.56 -25.39 17.45
CA ALA A 528 24.06 -26.59 16.78
C ALA A 528 24.62 -26.65 15.36
N ARG A 529 25.66 -27.44 15.17
CA ARG A 529 26.38 -27.56 13.89
C ARG A 529 25.47 -27.93 12.73
N ASN A 530 25.59 -27.24 11.62
CA ASN A 530 24.93 -27.59 10.39
C ASN A 530 25.91 -27.59 9.21
N SER A 531 26.35 -28.77 8.80
CA SER A 531 27.29 -28.93 7.68
C SER A 531 26.65 -28.86 6.30
N ASN A 532 25.35 -28.55 6.20
CA ASN A 532 24.62 -28.46 4.95
C ASN A 532 24.32 -27.03 4.51
N LEU A 533 24.78 -26.01 5.26
CA LEU A 533 24.42 -24.60 5.00
C LEU A 533 24.79 -24.14 3.59
N TRP A 534 25.84 -24.63 2.98
CA TRP A 534 26.18 -24.36 1.57
C TRP A 534 25.88 -25.53 0.63
N GLY A 535 24.94 -26.42 1.01
CA GLY A 535 24.41 -27.46 0.15
C GLY A 535 25.13 -28.81 0.23
N ASN A 536 26.03 -28.98 1.18
CA ASN A 536 26.78 -30.22 1.30
C ASN A 536 26.03 -31.26 2.15
N ARG A 537 26.12 -32.53 1.72
CA ARG A 537 25.54 -33.67 2.45
C ARG A 537 26.63 -34.38 3.22
N THR A 538 26.54 -34.38 4.54
CA THR A 538 27.41 -35.24 5.35
C THR A 538 26.83 -36.65 5.44
N THR A 539 27.52 -37.60 4.83
CA THR A 539 27.26 -39.02 5.03
C THR A 539 28.48 -39.66 5.69
N GLY A 540 28.50 -39.66 7.02
CA GLY A 540 29.59 -40.34 7.75
C GLY A 540 30.93 -39.60 7.80
N LYS A 541 31.99 -40.34 7.93
CA LYS A 541 33.37 -39.84 8.21
C LYS A 541 34.15 -39.30 6.98
N THR A 542 33.53 -39.17 5.83
CA THR A 542 34.18 -38.75 4.58
C THR A 542 33.69 -37.39 4.13
N ILE A 543 34.56 -36.58 3.58
CA ILE A 543 34.17 -35.35 2.91
C ILE A 543 33.26 -35.71 1.74
N VAL A 544 32.02 -35.29 1.78
CA VAL A 544 31.08 -35.52 0.67
C VAL A 544 31.06 -34.30 -0.22
N MET A 545 31.39 -34.50 -1.47
CA MET A 545 31.34 -33.45 -2.50
C MET A 545 29.92 -33.27 -2.95
N ALA A 546 29.21 -32.29 -2.36
CA ALA A 546 27.89 -31.93 -2.83
C ALA A 546 27.97 -30.88 -3.94
N THR A 547 27.09 -31.00 -4.89
CA THR A 547 26.96 -30.03 -5.99
C THR A 547 25.72 -29.15 -5.83
N ASP A 548 24.91 -29.41 -4.80
CA ASP A 548 23.65 -28.71 -4.62
C ASP A 548 23.87 -27.34 -3.99
N LYS A 549 23.34 -26.30 -4.63
CA LYS A 549 23.25 -24.97 -4.06
C LYS A 549 22.13 -24.93 -3.01
N SER A 550 22.42 -24.47 -1.79
CA SER A 550 21.42 -24.30 -0.74
C SER A 550 20.82 -22.88 -0.70
N ILE A 551 19.82 -22.69 0.16
CA ILE A 551 19.23 -21.38 0.42
C ILE A 551 20.20 -20.37 1.09
N TYR A 552 21.29 -20.83 1.70
CA TYR A 552 22.32 -19.98 2.33
C TYR A 552 23.58 -19.80 1.48
N ASP A 553 23.63 -20.36 0.28
CA ASP A 553 24.76 -20.17 -0.63
C ASP A 553 24.85 -18.69 -1.07
N PRO A 554 26.00 -18.00 -0.91
CA PRO A 554 26.15 -16.58 -1.19
C PRO A 554 26.30 -16.24 -2.68
N CYS A 555 26.51 -17.23 -3.55
CA CYS A 555 26.80 -16.98 -4.97
C CYS A 555 25.56 -16.54 -5.76
N PRO A 556 25.75 -15.79 -6.87
CA PRO A 556 24.64 -15.37 -7.73
C PRO A 556 23.93 -16.53 -8.43
N PRO A 557 22.79 -16.27 -9.12
CA PRO A 557 22.06 -17.31 -9.86
C PRO A 557 22.96 -18.05 -10.87
N GLY A 558 22.84 -19.37 -10.93
CA GLY A 558 23.63 -20.25 -11.79
C GLY A 558 25.07 -20.50 -11.32
N TRP A 559 25.42 -19.97 -10.12
CA TRP A 559 26.74 -20.16 -9.51
C TRP A 559 26.58 -20.62 -8.07
N ARG A 560 27.52 -21.43 -7.57
CA ARG A 560 27.53 -21.97 -6.19
C ARG A 560 28.90 -21.83 -5.55
N VAL A 561 28.97 -22.01 -4.25
CA VAL A 561 30.24 -22.18 -3.55
C VAL A 561 30.89 -23.49 -4.03
N PRO A 562 32.19 -23.46 -4.39
CA PRO A 562 32.88 -24.66 -4.85
C PRO A 562 33.03 -25.69 -3.72
N ASN A 563 33.09 -26.96 -4.07
CA ASN A 563 33.57 -27.99 -3.17
C ASN A 563 35.10 -28.16 -3.30
N LEU A 564 35.71 -28.94 -2.43
CA LEU A 564 37.16 -29.12 -2.45
C LEU A 564 37.66 -29.74 -3.75
N GLU A 565 36.90 -30.67 -4.34
CA GLU A 565 37.27 -31.38 -5.58
C GLU A 565 37.27 -30.43 -6.80
N ASP A 566 36.49 -29.36 -6.78
CA ASP A 566 36.49 -28.37 -7.85
C ASP A 566 37.88 -27.71 -8.01
N PHE A 567 38.68 -27.63 -6.95
CA PHE A 567 40.06 -27.07 -6.92
C PHE A 567 41.15 -28.12 -7.17
N ARG A 568 40.81 -29.34 -7.53
CA ARG A 568 41.79 -30.40 -7.74
C ARG A 568 42.87 -30.00 -8.78
N ASP A 569 44.09 -30.44 -8.49
CA ASP A 569 45.25 -30.32 -9.37
C ASP A 569 45.78 -28.88 -9.63
N LEU A 570 45.40 -27.92 -8.78
CA LEU A 570 46.03 -26.62 -8.83
C LEU A 570 47.53 -26.72 -8.49
N ARG A 571 48.36 -25.99 -9.20
CA ARG A 571 49.81 -25.92 -8.94
C ARG A 571 50.26 -24.49 -8.94
N PHE A 572 51.16 -24.15 -8.03
CA PHE A 572 51.79 -22.84 -7.96
C PHE A 572 52.48 -22.47 -9.27
N ALA A 573 52.32 -21.25 -9.73
CA ALA A 573 52.95 -20.71 -10.92
C ALA A 573 53.84 -19.49 -10.60
N ALA A 574 53.30 -18.47 -9.98
CA ALA A 574 54.01 -17.25 -9.62
C ALA A 574 53.30 -16.50 -8.48
N ALA A 575 54.03 -15.62 -7.82
CA ALA A 575 53.44 -14.67 -6.85
C ALA A 575 53.99 -13.27 -7.10
N GLU A 576 53.11 -12.29 -6.95
CA GLU A 576 53.44 -10.86 -6.93
C GLU A 576 53.04 -10.29 -5.56
N MET A 577 54.01 -10.26 -4.68
CA MET A 577 53.81 -9.85 -3.29
C MET A 577 53.70 -8.32 -3.16
N PRO A 578 52.85 -7.80 -2.32
CA PRO A 578 51.82 -8.45 -1.48
C PRO A 578 50.45 -8.57 -2.15
N TYR A 579 50.35 -8.56 -3.45
CA TYR A 579 49.09 -8.37 -4.17
C TYR A 579 48.39 -9.68 -4.52
N CYS A 580 49.08 -10.58 -5.25
CA CYS A 580 48.43 -11.76 -5.78
C CYS A 580 49.35 -12.96 -5.94
N VAL A 581 48.74 -14.11 -6.17
CA VAL A 581 49.38 -15.36 -6.52
C VAL A 581 48.67 -15.96 -7.72
N THR A 582 49.46 -16.50 -8.66
CA THR A 582 48.98 -17.18 -9.86
C THR A 582 49.25 -18.68 -9.77
N VAL A 583 48.27 -19.46 -10.19
CA VAL A 583 48.34 -20.94 -10.23
C VAL A 583 48.04 -21.44 -11.62
N TYR A 584 48.62 -22.58 -11.99
CA TYR A 584 48.19 -23.36 -13.15
C TYR A 584 46.88 -24.07 -12.78
N CYS A 585 45.79 -23.73 -13.47
CA CYS A 585 44.46 -24.30 -13.24
C CYS A 585 44.04 -25.36 -14.27
N ASN A 586 44.58 -25.28 -15.50
CA ASN A 586 44.35 -26.27 -16.56
C ASN A 586 45.49 -26.24 -17.59
N GLY A 587 46.39 -27.23 -17.56
CA GLY A 587 47.58 -27.27 -18.41
C GLY A 587 48.48 -26.05 -18.18
N THR A 588 48.60 -25.19 -19.20
CA THR A 588 49.31 -23.90 -19.13
C THR A 588 48.42 -22.71 -18.78
N GLN A 589 47.10 -22.93 -18.71
CA GLN A 589 46.16 -21.89 -18.33
C GLN A 589 46.35 -21.55 -16.84
N THR A 590 46.29 -20.26 -16.54
CA THR A 590 46.51 -19.75 -15.19
C THR A 590 45.25 -19.05 -14.63
N ALA A 591 45.11 -19.12 -13.33
CA ALA A 591 44.16 -18.33 -12.54
C ALA A 591 44.91 -17.54 -11.48
N THR A 592 44.52 -16.30 -11.27
CA THR A 592 45.16 -15.42 -10.28
C THR A 592 44.22 -15.14 -9.11
N TYR A 593 44.80 -15.14 -7.92
CA TYR A 593 44.10 -14.93 -6.65
C TYR A 593 44.73 -13.79 -5.85
N PRO A 594 43.94 -12.86 -5.29
CA PRO A 594 44.49 -11.81 -4.43
C PRO A 594 44.96 -12.40 -3.11
N LEU A 595 46.08 -11.89 -2.58
CA LEU A 595 46.61 -12.28 -1.26
C LEU A 595 45.87 -11.52 -0.13
N GLY A 596 44.57 -11.74 -0.02
CA GLY A 596 43.67 -11.02 0.89
C GLY A 596 43.65 -11.55 2.33
N GLY A 597 44.31 -12.70 2.60
CA GLY A 597 44.24 -13.31 3.91
C GLY A 597 42.83 -13.74 4.32
N PHE A 598 42.47 -13.58 5.57
CA PHE A 598 41.17 -13.91 6.14
C PHE A 598 40.82 -12.97 7.29
N LEU A 599 39.55 -12.91 7.66
CA LEU A 599 39.06 -12.19 8.81
C LEU A 599 38.88 -13.17 9.98
N ASN A 600 39.51 -12.87 11.12
CA ASN A 600 39.38 -13.65 12.32
C ASN A 600 39.04 -12.73 13.49
N VAL A 601 37.92 -12.99 14.15
CA VAL A 601 37.35 -12.15 15.19
C VAL A 601 37.21 -10.69 14.71
N SER A 602 38.03 -9.78 15.15
CA SER A 602 38.00 -8.36 14.78
C SER A 602 39.20 -7.92 13.92
N ARG A 603 39.94 -8.86 13.34
CA ARG A 603 41.20 -8.55 12.66
C ARG A 603 41.37 -9.32 11.35
N TYR A 604 42.08 -8.69 10.41
CA TYR A 604 42.55 -9.39 9.22
C TYR A 604 43.91 -10.01 9.47
N GLU A 605 44.03 -11.29 9.14
CA GLU A 605 45.26 -12.05 9.28
C GLU A 605 45.78 -12.51 7.92
N ARG A 606 47.08 -12.67 7.80
CA ARG A 606 47.77 -13.13 6.58
C ARG A 606 47.47 -12.30 5.32
N ASN A 607 47.08 -11.05 5.52
CA ASN A 607 46.83 -10.11 4.42
C ASN A 607 48.17 -9.77 3.74
N GLY A 608 48.23 -9.93 2.42
CA GLY A 608 49.45 -9.77 1.63
C GLY A 608 50.37 -10.99 1.63
N GLU A 609 50.04 -12.09 2.30
CA GLU A 609 50.85 -13.31 2.36
C GLU A 609 50.17 -14.49 1.65
N ASN A 610 48.89 -14.71 1.92
CA ASN A 610 48.16 -15.87 1.47
C ASN A 610 46.81 -15.50 0.81
N ALA A 611 46.45 -16.25 -0.19
CA ALA A 611 45.07 -16.33 -0.68
C ALA A 611 44.39 -17.52 -0.01
N TYR A 612 43.35 -17.23 0.75
CA TYR A 612 42.48 -18.25 1.37
C TYR A 612 41.14 -18.24 0.68
N LEU A 613 40.55 -19.41 0.47
CA LEU A 613 39.25 -19.57 -0.15
C LEU A 613 38.45 -20.66 0.57
N TYR A 614 37.22 -20.36 0.93
CA TYR A 614 36.33 -21.39 1.43
C TYR A 614 35.82 -22.31 0.32
N THR A 615 35.56 -23.55 0.73
CA THR A 615 34.76 -24.52 -0.02
C THR A 615 33.49 -24.87 0.74
N ALA A 616 32.47 -25.39 0.05
CA ALA A 616 31.27 -25.91 0.68
C ALA A 616 31.49 -27.23 1.43
N SER A 617 32.68 -27.83 1.29
CA SER A 617 33.01 -29.14 1.88
C SER A 617 33.29 -28.98 3.39
N PRO A 618 32.54 -29.60 4.28
CA PRO A 618 32.92 -29.69 5.67
C PRO A 618 34.11 -30.65 5.83
N TYR A 619 34.99 -30.33 6.75
CA TYR A 619 36.12 -31.18 7.07
C TYR A 619 35.83 -32.05 8.28
N THR A 620 36.02 -33.36 8.14
CA THR A 620 35.92 -34.32 9.24
C THR A 620 37.22 -35.09 9.33
N TRP A 621 37.96 -34.93 10.42
CA TRP A 621 39.22 -35.65 10.61
C TRP A 621 39.00 -37.04 11.21
N ASN A 622 39.77 -38.02 10.75
CA ASN A 622 39.67 -39.45 11.12
C ASN A 622 40.62 -39.84 12.26
N GLY A 623 41.14 -38.90 13.02
CA GLY A 623 42.04 -39.19 14.17
C GLY A 623 41.29 -39.72 15.39
N SER A 624 41.67 -40.90 15.85
CA SER A 624 41.19 -41.48 17.10
C SER A 624 41.51 -40.58 18.28
N SER A 625 40.52 -40.33 19.10
CA SER A 625 40.57 -39.62 20.38
C SER A 625 40.55 -38.08 20.26
N LEU A 626 39.49 -37.56 20.74
CA LEU A 626 39.08 -36.20 21.03
C LEU A 626 38.11 -35.59 20.01
N ASN A 627 36.96 -35.23 20.50
CA ASN A 627 35.80 -34.68 19.80
C ASN A 627 35.99 -33.25 19.20
N TYR A 628 37.24 -32.83 18.94
CA TYR A 628 37.60 -31.48 18.56
C TYR A 628 37.47 -31.16 17.08
N PHE A 629 37.35 -32.11 16.20
CA PHE A 629 37.65 -31.90 14.77
C PHE A 629 36.50 -31.99 13.77
N GLY A 630 35.28 -31.99 14.20
CA GLY A 630 34.13 -31.88 13.29
C GLY A 630 33.69 -30.45 12.92
N LEU A 631 34.51 -29.44 13.22
CA LEU A 631 34.13 -28.04 13.28
C LEU A 631 34.77 -27.18 12.21
N GLU A 632 35.68 -27.75 11.45
CA GLU A 632 36.42 -27.06 10.43
C GLU A 632 35.78 -27.26 9.06
N SER A 633 36.03 -26.36 8.16
CA SER A 633 35.68 -26.47 6.76
C SER A 633 36.94 -26.68 5.93
N ALA A 634 36.84 -27.45 4.87
CA ALA A 634 37.92 -27.55 3.90
C ALA A 634 38.06 -26.22 3.18
N SER A 635 39.27 -25.71 3.12
CA SER A 635 39.63 -24.48 2.44
C SER A 635 40.88 -24.70 1.58
N ILE A 636 41.09 -23.84 0.60
CA ILE A 636 42.31 -23.78 -0.19
C ILE A 636 43.16 -22.64 0.32
N SER A 637 44.44 -22.91 0.63
CA SER A 637 45.46 -21.91 0.90
C SER A 637 46.50 -21.90 -0.22
N ILE A 638 46.69 -20.75 -0.81
CA ILE A 638 47.74 -20.52 -1.79
C ILE A 638 48.72 -19.52 -1.17
N THR A 639 49.88 -20.04 -0.80
CA THR A 639 50.87 -19.27 -0.07
C THR A 639 51.82 -18.58 -1.05
N GLY A 640 51.82 -17.27 -1.07
CA GLY A 640 52.75 -16.49 -1.91
C GLY A 640 54.18 -16.60 -1.37
N THR A 641 54.37 -16.65 -0.07
CA THR A 641 55.68 -16.70 0.57
C THR A 641 56.38 -18.06 0.43
N TYR A 642 55.64 -19.18 0.58
CA TYR A 642 56.21 -20.54 0.48
C TYR A 642 55.98 -21.20 -0.87
N GLN A 643 55.29 -20.53 -1.78
CA GLN A 643 55.00 -20.97 -3.13
C GLN A 643 54.29 -22.34 -3.26
N GLU A 644 53.32 -22.52 -2.40
CA GLU A 644 52.56 -23.77 -2.26
C GLU A 644 51.05 -23.57 -2.44
N VAL A 645 50.40 -24.63 -2.92
CA VAL A 645 48.93 -24.74 -2.94
C VAL A 645 48.56 -25.92 -2.08
N ASN A 646 47.86 -25.63 -1.00
CA ASN A 646 47.48 -26.64 -0.01
C ASN A 646 45.97 -26.61 0.25
N SER A 647 45.37 -27.80 0.43
CA SER A 647 44.07 -27.90 1.09
C SER A 647 44.28 -27.84 2.60
N MET A 648 43.49 -27.01 3.25
CA MET A 648 43.56 -26.81 4.69
C MET A 648 42.18 -26.96 5.31
N SER A 649 42.15 -27.20 6.60
CA SER A 649 40.96 -26.99 7.41
C SER A 649 41.04 -25.62 8.09
N TYR A 650 39.92 -24.94 8.20
CA TYR A 650 39.85 -23.66 8.90
C TYR A 650 38.56 -23.54 9.72
N TYR A 651 38.65 -22.73 10.77
CA TYR A 651 37.52 -22.50 11.67
C TYR A 651 36.35 -21.86 10.93
N ARG A 652 35.12 -22.33 11.15
CA ARG A 652 33.92 -21.85 10.49
C ARG A 652 33.50 -20.44 10.92
N TYR A 653 33.92 -20.00 12.09
CA TYR A 653 33.69 -18.63 12.54
C TYR A 653 34.58 -17.60 11.83
N ALA A 654 35.76 -18.01 11.31
CA ALA A 654 36.55 -17.11 10.49
C ALA A 654 35.81 -16.77 9.18
N ALA A 655 36.08 -15.61 8.60
CA ALA A 655 35.52 -15.25 7.32
C ALA A 655 36.62 -15.26 6.25
N LEU A 656 36.40 -16.05 5.20
CA LEU A 656 37.28 -16.21 4.05
C LEU A 656 36.55 -15.78 2.78
N PRO A 657 37.29 -15.36 1.74
CA PRO A 657 36.71 -15.13 0.43
C PRO A 657 36.15 -16.42 -0.19
N VAL A 658 35.19 -16.24 -1.08
CA VAL A 658 34.60 -17.29 -1.91
C VAL A 658 34.84 -16.94 -3.38
N ARG A 659 35.25 -17.93 -4.18
CA ARG A 659 35.25 -17.82 -5.65
C ARG A 659 34.22 -18.80 -6.19
N CYS A 660 33.13 -18.27 -6.75
CA CYS A 660 32.01 -19.11 -7.16
C CYS A 660 32.37 -19.97 -8.38
N VAL A 661 31.76 -21.16 -8.42
CA VAL A 661 31.82 -22.12 -9.53
C VAL A 661 30.44 -22.26 -10.14
N ARG A 662 30.34 -22.55 -11.44
CA ARG A 662 29.06 -22.75 -12.12
C ARG A 662 28.34 -24.00 -11.55
N GLU A 663 27.03 -23.90 -11.37
CA GLU A 663 26.18 -25.02 -10.96
C GLU A 663 26.17 -26.18 -11.94
#